data_aade92c55877b778274ce682efbacdbf
#
_entry.id   aade92c55877b778274ce682efbacdbf
#
_cell.length_a   1.000
_cell.length_b   1.000
_cell.length_c   1.000
_cell.angle_alpha   90.00
_cell.angle_beta   90.00
_cell.angle_gamma   90.00
#
_symmetry.space_group_name_H-M   'P 1'
#
loop_
_entity.id
_entity.type
_entity.pdbx_description
1 polymer ?
#
loop_
_entity_poly.entity_id
_entity_poly.type
_entity_poly.pdbx_seq_one_letter_code
_entity_poly.pdbx_strand_id
1 'polypeptide(L)'
;MKKTVLASAVLLAMAGAASATPDFGTITIDGKTADSSALATETNGIVKIEGTSEKEAFKTESDLTIRGKEIRFERITTDYTETTRIQGDSKTVIGGAETELIHAKGGDGFVVLAKNGVPTLDLNAKNIVIEATGTGIWAQNNTETPSLPEMHTTINLNADNISIKAKTSGVVAFSNSEINLNGNVSIDAPIAIDARGNSLVNINKTGDKKVVLTGDIVFETPNSPGDSQNSGKIINAKVNVNLSGEGSSWTGRAYQQYKVNGEAVENVELEAKPYYGNVTDFTVSISNGAAWNMTDDSFTNNLTIKKGGTINVSEHVDKFNASTVELAGGTLDIKGNADISVNTLTGTGGELNLAAVIEDDQTVSSGKLTVKNAVTSDTHVEVNVRGFNADAVTDSKAVMDSLNEKIKVAEGSKLTRTNTIAEGDVKGSLTQEVDAEGNAGAVTEAVNKKLDGYSSIAALSAVQWRHENDTLLKRMGDLRDSEGAIGTWARIYGSEQDYGAQSVTAKNTTVQVGTDYDIGSGIKLGGAFSYTDGSSTFNMGDSDANMYGVALYGTLLADSGLYVDVIGKYSRLENEFTSGTMKGEFDNNALSLAVETGWHYALNELGFVEPSVGVTYGRIMGDDFVAHNGVKVEQDDYDSLIGRLGVRSGFYFPEKKGNIYARVAVLHDFMGDMEATASKANAAGVMQTTHLKEELGDTWVEYGIGANFNLSKTAYTFVDLEKTAGSDVKENWKWTVGARIAF
;
A
#
# COMPACT_ATOMS: atom_id res chain seq x y z
N MET A 1 -9.43 -13.75 -0.87
CA MET A 1 -10.38 -14.73 -1.45
C MET A 1 -11.85 -14.22 -1.50
N LYS A 2 -12.14 -12.93 -1.38
CA LYS A 2 -13.50 -12.36 -1.48
C LYS A 2 -13.67 -11.25 -2.55
N LYS A 3 -12.63 -10.92 -3.32
CA LYS A 3 -12.71 -9.88 -4.37
C LYS A 3 -12.70 -10.41 -5.81
N THR A 4 -12.40 -11.68 -6.02
CA THR A 4 -12.32 -12.29 -7.36
C THR A 4 -13.66 -12.83 -7.86
N VAL A 5 -14.63 -13.01 -6.97
CA VAL A 5 -15.98 -13.51 -7.34
C VAL A 5 -16.91 -12.40 -7.84
N LEU A 6 -16.58 -11.12 -7.59
CA LEU A 6 -17.46 -10.01 -7.99
C LEU A 6 -17.33 -9.60 -9.47
N ALA A 7 -16.19 -9.86 -10.10
CA ALA A 7 -15.98 -9.51 -11.52
C ALA A 7 -16.73 -10.45 -12.47
N SER A 8 -16.87 -11.73 -12.11
CA SER A 8 -17.63 -12.70 -12.93
C SER A 8 -19.15 -12.55 -12.77
N ALA A 9 -19.62 -12.02 -11.64
CA ALA A 9 -21.04 -11.83 -11.39
C ALA A 9 -21.63 -10.58 -12.08
N VAL A 10 -20.80 -9.58 -12.37
CA VAL A 10 -21.28 -8.34 -13.05
C VAL A 10 -21.49 -8.58 -14.56
N LEU A 11 -20.72 -9.49 -15.20
CA LEU A 11 -20.95 -9.84 -16.60
C LEU A 11 -22.22 -10.72 -16.80
N LEU A 12 -22.62 -11.49 -15.77
CA LEU A 12 -23.83 -12.32 -15.84
C LEU A 12 -25.11 -11.55 -15.47
N ALA A 13 -24.99 -10.44 -14.74
CA ALA A 13 -26.13 -9.62 -14.31
C ALA A 13 -26.65 -8.64 -15.39
N MET A 14 -25.91 -8.44 -16.48
CA MET A 14 -26.38 -7.60 -17.60
C MET A 14 -27.21 -8.38 -18.65
N ALA A 15 -27.37 -9.69 -18.50
CA ALA A 15 -28.22 -10.51 -19.38
C ALA A 15 -29.68 -10.59 -18.95
N GLY A 16 -30.10 -9.83 -17.94
CA GLY A 16 -31.43 -9.98 -17.32
C GLY A 16 -32.23 -8.69 -17.15
N ALA A 17 -32.32 -7.83 -18.16
CA ALA A 17 -33.32 -6.76 -18.15
C ALA A 17 -34.10 -6.77 -19.48
N ALA A 18 -35.23 -7.43 -19.46
CA ALA A 18 -36.22 -7.31 -20.53
C ALA A 18 -36.82 -5.91 -20.54
N SER A 19 -36.52 -5.08 -21.52
CA SER A 19 -37.24 -3.85 -21.81
C SER A 19 -37.80 -3.87 -23.23
N ALA A 20 -38.97 -3.29 -23.37
CA ALA A 20 -39.83 -3.21 -24.53
C ALA A 20 -39.10 -3.14 -25.88
N THR A 21 -39.49 -4.06 -26.79
CA THR A 21 -38.97 -4.24 -28.13
C THR A 21 -39.32 -3.08 -29.04
N PRO A 22 -38.35 -2.37 -29.65
CA PRO A 22 -38.56 -1.68 -30.90
C PRO A 22 -38.53 -2.68 -32.07
N ASP A 23 -39.33 -2.44 -33.09
CA ASP A 23 -39.40 -3.15 -34.34
C ASP A 23 -38.06 -3.05 -35.09
N PHE A 24 -37.31 -4.14 -35.20
CA PHE A 24 -36.01 -4.18 -35.89
C PHE A 24 -36.13 -5.07 -37.14
N GLY A 25 -36.07 -4.40 -38.27
CA GLY A 25 -36.28 -4.98 -39.58
C GLY A 25 -35.39 -6.15 -39.96
N THR A 26 -35.93 -6.91 -40.81
CA THR A 26 -35.45 -7.86 -41.83
C THR A 26 -34.01 -8.32 -41.79
N ILE A 27 -33.82 -9.65 -41.67
CA ILE A 27 -32.56 -10.30 -41.99
C ILE A 27 -32.25 -10.04 -43.48
N THR A 28 -31.15 -9.36 -43.76
CA THR A 28 -30.64 -9.24 -45.11
C THR A 28 -29.48 -10.21 -45.25
N ILE A 29 -29.70 -11.32 -45.93
CA ILE A 29 -28.64 -12.18 -46.43
C ILE A 29 -28.36 -11.73 -47.85
N ASP A 30 -27.35 -10.88 -48.03
CA ASP A 30 -26.89 -10.46 -49.36
C ASP A 30 -25.84 -11.43 -49.85
N GLY A 31 -26.19 -12.17 -50.92
CA GLY A 31 -25.24 -13.02 -51.61
C GLY A 31 -25.71 -14.46 -51.81
N LYS A 32 -25.41 -14.99 -52.94
CA LYS A 32 -25.86 -16.26 -53.48
C LYS A 32 -25.56 -17.47 -52.61
N THR A 33 -26.63 -18.22 -52.29
CA THR A 33 -26.62 -19.61 -51.79
C THR A 33 -25.61 -19.94 -50.71
N ALA A 34 -25.98 -19.67 -49.45
CA ALA A 34 -25.52 -20.49 -48.32
C ALA A 34 -26.07 -21.91 -48.60
N ASP A 35 -25.21 -22.91 -48.58
CA ASP A 35 -25.65 -24.30 -48.55
C ASP A 35 -26.27 -24.55 -47.19
N SER A 36 -27.52 -24.17 -47.01
CA SER A 36 -28.22 -24.09 -45.77
C SER A 36 -28.73 -25.42 -45.31
N SER A 37 -27.91 -26.20 -44.70
CA SER A 37 -28.38 -27.20 -43.74
C SER A 37 -28.74 -26.56 -42.39
N ALA A 38 -28.60 -25.23 -42.25
CA ALA A 38 -28.92 -24.47 -41.06
C ALA A 38 -30.35 -23.91 -41.13
N LEU A 39 -31.15 -24.15 -40.09
CA LEU A 39 -32.42 -23.48 -39.85
C LEU A 39 -32.15 -22.12 -39.23
N ALA A 40 -32.23 -21.04 -40.05
CA ALA A 40 -32.22 -19.68 -39.55
C ALA A 40 -33.65 -19.28 -39.15
N THR A 41 -33.88 -18.92 -37.95
CA THR A 41 -35.17 -18.38 -37.46
C THR A 41 -34.98 -16.95 -36.96
N GLU A 42 -35.87 -16.04 -37.39
CA GLU A 42 -35.94 -14.68 -36.85
C GLU A 42 -37.18 -14.53 -35.98
N THR A 43 -36.97 -14.00 -34.79
CA THR A 43 -38.08 -13.57 -33.94
C THR A 43 -37.69 -12.28 -33.22
N ASN A 44 -38.37 -11.19 -33.45
CA ASN A 44 -38.17 -9.89 -32.80
C ASN A 44 -36.72 -9.34 -32.91
N GLY A 45 -36.08 -9.42 -34.09
CA GLY A 45 -34.73 -8.95 -34.31
C GLY A 45 -33.62 -9.90 -33.85
N ILE A 46 -33.97 -11.07 -33.34
CA ILE A 46 -33.04 -12.12 -32.94
C ILE A 46 -32.88 -13.09 -34.11
N VAL A 47 -31.68 -13.19 -34.63
CA VAL A 47 -31.30 -14.18 -35.65
C VAL A 47 -30.71 -15.39 -34.93
N LYS A 48 -31.40 -16.52 -34.97
CA LYS A 48 -30.92 -17.78 -34.42
C LYS A 48 -30.57 -18.74 -35.54
N ILE A 49 -29.33 -19.27 -35.49
CA ILE A 49 -28.84 -20.25 -36.49
C ILE A 49 -28.42 -21.46 -35.69
N GLU A 50 -29.11 -22.61 -35.94
CA GLU A 50 -28.92 -23.85 -35.19
C GLU A 50 -28.30 -24.91 -36.08
N GLY A 51 -27.25 -25.57 -35.59
CA GLY A 51 -26.63 -26.73 -36.22
C GLY A 51 -27.13 -28.05 -35.65
N THR A 52 -26.97 -29.14 -36.42
CA THR A 52 -27.28 -30.50 -35.97
C THR A 52 -26.00 -31.22 -35.52
N SER A 53 -26.15 -32.46 -34.99
CA SER A 53 -25.03 -33.27 -34.52
C SER A 53 -24.02 -33.67 -35.62
N GLU A 54 -24.37 -33.53 -36.89
CA GLU A 54 -23.54 -33.98 -38.01
C GLU A 54 -23.02 -32.84 -38.90
N LYS A 55 -23.47 -31.57 -38.68
CA LYS A 55 -23.11 -30.45 -39.55
C LYS A 55 -22.93 -29.18 -38.74
N GLU A 56 -22.09 -28.28 -39.24
CA GLU A 56 -21.87 -26.93 -38.72
C GLU A 56 -23.23 -26.19 -38.60
N ALA A 57 -23.34 -25.29 -37.61
CA ALA A 57 -24.50 -24.40 -37.53
C ALA A 57 -24.58 -23.49 -38.76
N PHE A 58 -23.40 -23.11 -39.26
CA PHE A 58 -23.28 -22.21 -40.40
C PHE A 58 -22.04 -22.47 -41.22
N LYS A 59 -22.18 -22.51 -42.55
CA LYS A 59 -21.06 -22.59 -43.49
C LYS A 59 -21.30 -21.66 -44.67
N THR A 60 -20.30 -20.93 -45.12
CA THR A 60 -20.34 -20.13 -46.35
C THR A 60 -19.03 -20.19 -47.12
N GLU A 61 -19.13 -20.15 -48.45
CA GLU A 61 -18.00 -20.03 -49.40
C GLU A 61 -18.15 -18.78 -50.29
N SER A 62 -19.11 -17.89 -49.99
CA SER A 62 -19.43 -16.67 -50.74
C SER A 62 -19.54 -15.48 -49.83
N ASP A 63 -19.46 -14.29 -50.41
CA ASP A 63 -19.68 -13.05 -49.67
C ASP A 63 -21.04 -13.07 -48.98
N LEU A 64 -21.04 -12.69 -47.70
CA LEU A 64 -22.24 -12.78 -46.90
C LEU A 64 -22.27 -11.65 -45.87
N THR A 65 -23.42 -11.05 -45.67
CA THR A 65 -23.69 -10.13 -44.58
C THR A 65 -24.89 -10.61 -43.77
N ILE A 66 -24.71 -10.77 -42.46
CA ILE A 66 -25.78 -11.10 -41.52
C ILE A 66 -26.00 -9.89 -40.59
N ARG A 67 -27.22 -9.39 -40.53
CA ARG A 67 -27.60 -8.26 -39.67
C ARG A 67 -28.73 -8.65 -38.74
N GLY A 68 -28.71 -8.17 -37.54
CA GLY A 68 -29.74 -8.37 -36.51
C GLY A 68 -29.36 -7.64 -35.22
N LYS A 69 -30.33 -7.44 -34.35
CA LYS A 69 -30.06 -6.90 -33.04
C LYS A 69 -29.27 -7.87 -32.17
N GLU A 70 -29.67 -9.13 -32.22
CA GLU A 70 -28.95 -10.27 -31.65
C GLU A 70 -28.74 -11.32 -32.72
N ILE A 71 -27.54 -11.90 -32.79
CA ILE A 71 -27.18 -12.96 -33.70
C ILE A 71 -26.62 -14.13 -32.92
N ARG A 72 -27.27 -15.27 -32.96
CA ARG A 72 -26.91 -16.45 -32.17
C ARG A 72 -26.60 -17.63 -33.08
N PHE A 73 -25.45 -18.23 -32.85
CA PHE A 73 -25.03 -19.48 -33.46
C PHE A 73 -24.99 -20.55 -32.36
N GLU A 74 -25.85 -21.56 -32.45
CA GLU A 74 -25.94 -22.59 -31.44
C GLU A 74 -25.77 -23.98 -32.07
N ARG A 75 -24.97 -24.81 -31.45
CA ARG A 75 -24.82 -26.22 -31.82
C ARG A 75 -25.20 -27.12 -30.67
N ILE A 76 -26.01 -28.14 -30.92
CA ILE A 76 -26.65 -28.94 -29.89
C ILE A 76 -25.76 -30.09 -29.38
N THR A 77 -24.57 -30.35 -29.98
CA THR A 77 -23.74 -31.49 -29.59
C THR A 77 -22.35 -31.15 -29.10
N THR A 78 -21.78 -32.09 -28.35
CA THR A 78 -20.49 -31.94 -27.61
C THR A 78 -19.27 -32.43 -28.41
N ASP A 79 -19.42 -32.88 -29.64
CA ASP A 79 -18.31 -33.36 -30.45
C ASP A 79 -17.53 -32.22 -31.10
N TYR A 80 -16.23 -32.41 -31.33
CA TYR A 80 -15.25 -31.44 -31.83
C TYR A 80 -15.49 -30.96 -33.27
N THR A 81 -16.68 -30.54 -33.59
CA THR A 81 -16.99 -30.01 -34.91
C THR A 81 -17.39 -28.55 -34.82
N GLU A 82 -17.00 -27.79 -35.80
CA GLU A 82 -17.10 -26.33 -35.85
C GLU A 82 -18.55 -25.84 -35.70
N THR A 83 -18.75 -24.74 -34.97
CA THR A 83 -20.07 -24.09 -34.91
C THR A 83 -20.30 -23.26 -36.15
N THR A 84 -19.27 -22.53 -36.62
CA THR A 84 -19.33 -21.78 -37.86
C THR A 84 -18.10 -22.05 -38.71
N ARG A 85 -18.27 -22.18 -40.05
CA ARG A 85 -17.18 -22.35 -41.00
C ARG A 85 -17.29 -21.39 -42.17
N ILE A 86 -16.23 -20.62 -42.42
CA ILE A 86 -16.11 -19.69 -43.54
C ILE A 86 -14.94 -20.14 -44.40
N GLN A 87 -15.17 -20.36 -45.68
CA GLN A 87 -14.17 -20.89 -46.61
C GLN A 87 -14.11 -20.10 -47.91
N GLY A 88 -13.07 -20.32 -48.71
CA GLY A 88 -12.93 -19.74 -50.04
C GLY A 88 -12.40 -18.29 -50.00
N ASP A 89 -12.63 -17.59 -51.12
CA ASP A 89 -12.27 -16.16 -51.24
C ASP A 89 -13.52 -15.31 -50.97
N SER A 90 -13.93 -15.27 -49.70
CA SER A 90 -15.20 -14.66 -49.29
C SER A 90 -15.01 -13.62 -48.20
N LYS A 91 -15.79 -12.56 -48.29
CA LYS A 91 -15.93 -11.56 -47.23
C LYS A 91 -17.23 -11.77 -46.49
N THR A 92 -17.12 -12.18 -45.23
CA THR A 92 -18.27 -12.38 -44.34
C THR A 92 -18.31 -11.27 -43.29
N VAL A 93 -19.44 -10.58 -43.18
CA VAL A 93 -19.70 -9.54 -42.16
C VAL A 93 -20.89 -10.01 -41.32
N ILE A 94 -20.69 -10.13 -40.04
CA ILE A 94 -21.73 -10.51 -39.09
C ILE A 94 -21.94 -9.33 -38.11
N GLY A 95 -23.16 -8.84 -38.05
CA GLY A 95 -23.54 -7.68 -37.22
C GLY A 95 -23.21 -6.34 -37.87
N GLY A 96 -23.33 -5.28 -37.09
CA GLY A 96 -23.11 -3.89 -37.44
C GLY A 96 -23.33 -2.98 -36.28
N ALA A 97 -23.44 -1.64 -36.52
CA ALA A 97 -23.56 -0.63 -35.49
C ALA A 97 -24.75 -0.81 -34.52
N GLU A 98 -25.84 -1.42 -35.02
CA GLU A 98 -27.05 -1.67 -34.23
C GLU A 98 -27.08 -3.04 -33.55
N THR A 99 -26.05 -3.86 -33.74
CA THR A 99 -25.99 -5.21 -33.15
C THR A 99 -25.54 -5.12 -31.68
N GLU A 100 -26.42 -5.57 -30.81
CA GLU A 100 -26.16 -5.62 -29.35
C GLU A 100 -25.32 -6.82 -28.95
N LEU A 101 -25.59 -7.97 -29.58
CA LEU A 101 -24.97 -9.27 -29.23
C LEU A 101 -24.71 -10.14 -30.43
N ILE A 102 -23.50 -10.69 -30.54
CA ILE A 102 -23.16 -11.88 -31.31
C ILE A 102 -22.79 -12.98 -30.31
N HIS A 103 -23.47 -14.08 -30.32
CA HIS A 103 -23.24 -15.22 -29.43
C HIS A 103 -23.01 -16.51 -30.23
N ALA A 104 -21.87 -17.16 -30.04
CA ALA A 104 -21.57 -18.47 -30.58
C ALA A 104 -21.41 -19.49 -29.46
N LYS A 105 -22.15 -20.61 -29.53
CA LYS A 105 -22.12 -21.66 -28.51
C LYS A 105 -22.07 -23.03 -29.15
N GLY A 106 -21.15 -23.87 -28.70
CA GLY A 106 -21.06 -25.26 -29.18
C GLY A 106 -19.62 -25.73 -29.35
N GLY A 107 -19.29 -26.42 -30.45
CA GLY A 107 -17.97 -26.97 -30.75
C GLY A 107 -16.87 -25.93 -30.85
N ASP A 108 -16.19 -25.79 -31.98
CA ASP A 108 -15.34 -24.64 -32.23
C ASP A 108 -16.22 -23.43 -32.58
N GLY A 109 -15.92 -22.25 -32.04
CA GLY A 109 -16.76 -21.06 -32.20
C GLY A 109 -16.78 -20.54 -33.64
N PHE A 110 -15.82 -19.69 -34.03
CA PHE A 110 -15.70 -19.21 -35.41
C PHE A 110 -14.44 -19.77 -36.07
N VAL A 111 -14.63 -20.51 -37.17
CA VAL A 111 -13.55 -21.12 -37.94
C VAL A 111 -13.50 -20.52 -39.34
N VAL A 112 -12.34 -19.97 -39.71
CA VAL A 112 -12.09 -19.38 -41.02
C VAL A 112 -10.94 -20.09 -41.69
N LEU A 113 -11.23 -20.78 -42.79
CA LEU A 113 -10.27 -21.64 -43.51
C LEU A 113 -10.09 -21.17 -44.94
N ALA A 114 -8.88 -20.80 -45.32
CA ALA A 114 -8.53 -20.56 -46.70
C ALA A 114 -8.35 -21.90 -47.43
N LYS A 115 -9.13 -22.14 -48.45
CA LYS A 115 -9.02 -23.35 -49.27
C LYS A 115 -8.58 -23.03 -50.72
N ASN A 116 -9.02 -21.91 -51.29
CA ASN A 116 -8.63 -21.42 -52.61
C ASN A 116 -8.85 -19.88 -52.65
N GLY A 117 -8.34 -19.13 -51.68
CA GLY A 117 -8.56 -17.70 -51.58
C GLY A 117 -8.20 -17.17 -50.20
N VAL A 118 -8.58 -15.93 -49.90
CA VAL A 118 -8.27 -15.23 -48.66
C VAL A 118 -9.55 -14.79 -47.96
N PRO A 119 -10.21 -15.67 -47.19
CA PRO A 119 -11.44 -15.31 -46.49
C PRO A 119 -11.21 -14.27 -45.40
N THR A 120 -12.18 -13.35 -45.25
CA THR A 120 -12.22 -12.37 -44.18
C THR A 120 -13.54 -12.55 -43.42
N LEU A 121 -13.43 -12.50 -42.08
CA LEU A 121 -14.57 -12.43 -41.15
C LEU A 121 -14.51 -11.18 -40.32
N ASP A 122 -15.52 -10.33 -40.43
CA ASP A 122 -15.72 -9.18 -39.58
C ASP A 122 -16.93 -9.39 -38.65
N LEU A 123 -16.70 -9.45 -37.35
CA LEU A 123 -17.74 -9.51 -36.33
C LEU A 123 -17.87 -8.12 -35.71
N ASN A 124 -19.06 -7.50 -35.81
CA ASN A 124 -19.30 -6.13 -35.34
C ASN A 124 -20.53 -6.08 -34.41
N ALA A 125 -20.35 -5.84 -33.14
CA ALA A 125 -21.42 -5.75 -32.13
C ALA A 125 -21.02 -4.94 -30.92
N LYS A 126 -21.95 -4.63 -30.03
CA LYS A 126 -21.57 -4.15 -28.69
C LYS A 126 -20.92 -5.25 -27.87
N ASN A 127 -21.48 -6.46 -27.95
CA ASN A 127 -20.96 -7.60 -27.21
C ASN A 127 -20.77 -8.79 -28.13
N ILE A 128 -19.61 -9.45 -28.07
CA ILE A 128 -19.31 -10.72 -28.74
C ILE A 128 -19.01 -11.74 -27.62
N VAL A 129 -19.80 -12.82 -27.59
CA VAL A 129 -19.67 -13.90 -26.61
C VAL A 129 -19.47 -15.22 -27.33
N ILE A 130 -18.39 -15.92 -27.01
CA ILE A 130 -18.05 -17.22 -27.59
C ILE A 130 -17.86 -18.22 -26.45
N GLU A 131 -18.70 -19.25 -26.44
CA GLU A 131 -18.67 -20.37 -25.48
C GLU A 131 -18.40 -21.69 -26.27
N ALA A 132 -17.11 -22.02 -26.46
CA ALA A 132 -16.69 -23.17 -27.22
C ALA A 132 -16.35 -24.36 -26.33
N THR A 133 -16.77 -25.58 -26.78
CA THR A 133 -16.31 -26.82 -26.15
C THR A 133 -14.98 -27.30 -26.75
N GLY A 134 -14.53 -26.70 -27.83
CA GLY A 134 -13.22 -26.82 -28.48
C GLY A 134 -12.49 -25.47 -28.43
N THR A 135 -12.17 -24.93 -29.62
CA THR A 135 -11.48 -23.65 -29.84
C THR A 135 -12.46 -22.51 -30.01
N GLY A 136 -12.19 -21.35 -29.40
CA GLY A 136 -13.04 -20.18 -29.53
C GLY A 136 -13.04 -19.60 -30.96
N ILE A 137 -11.85 -19.25 -31.43
CA ILE A 137 -11.63 -18.66 -32.76
C ILE A 137 -10.48 -19.39 -33.46
N TRP A 138 -10.65 -19.73 -34.73
CA TRP A 138 -9.63 -20.39 -35.52
C TRP A 138 -9.51 -19.75 -36.90
N ALA A 139 -8.36 -19.21 -37.23
CA ALA A 139 -8.01 -18.73 -38.56
C ALA A 139 -6.88 -19.58 -39.13
N GLN A 140 -7.08 -20.11 -40.36
CA GLN A 140 -6.08 -20.94 -41.00
C GLN A 140 -6.04 -20.70 -42.52
N ASN A 141 -4.84 -20.59 -43.06
CA ASN A 141 -4.61 -20.51 -44.47
C ASN A 141 -3.72 -21.69 -44.93
N ASN A 142 -4.31 -22.69 -45.55
CA ASN A 142 -3.62 -23.89 -46.04
C ASN A 142 -3.23 -23.80 -47.54
N THR A 143 -3.21 -22.61 -48.14
CA THR A 143 -2.81 -22.50 -49.56
C THR A 143 -1.33 -22.84 -49.70
N GLU A 144 -1.01 -23.86 -50.48
CA GLU A 144 0.36 -24.34 -50.71
C GLU A 144 1.24 -23.37 -51.51
N THR A 145 0.73 -22.24 -51.93
CA THR A 145 1.46 -21.24 -52.71
C THR A 145 2.10 -20.20 -51.79
N PRO A 146 3.43 -20.26 -51.62
CA PRO A 146 4.15 -19.33 -50.74
C PRO A 146 4.44 -17.98 -51.38
N SER A 147 3.57 -17.44 -52.18
CA SER A 147 4.02 -16.47 -53.16
C SER A 147 3.64 -15.00 -52.90
N LEU A 148 2.87 -14.65 -51.90
CA LEU A 148 2.63 -13.20 -51.62
C LEU A 148 2.57 -12.91 -50.13
N PRO A 149 3.38 -11.95 -49.64
CA PRO A 149 3.38 -11.54 -48.23
C PRO A 149 2.11 -10.85 -47.75
N GLU A 150 1.15 -10.58 -48.63
CA GLU A 150 -0.04 -9.76 -48.35
C GLU A 150 -1.36 -10.58 -48.28
N MET A 151 -1.33 -11.91 -48.44
CA MET A 151 -2.55 -12.74 -48.43
C MET A 151 -2.74 -13.40 -47.06
N HIS A 152 -3.50 -12.79 -46.20
CA HIS A 152 -3.84 -13.34 -44.90
C HIS A 152 -5.32 -13.66 -44.76
N THR A 153 -5.63 -14.84 -44.26
CA THR A 153 -6.97 -15.16 -43.71
C THR A 153 -7.17 -14.23 -42.49
N THR A 154 -8.19 -13.37 -42.51
CA THR A 154 -8.34 -12.34 -41.50
C THR A 154 -9.62 -12.52 -40.69
N ILE A 155 -9.53 -12.44 -39.37
CA ILE A 155 -10.68 -12.34 -38.45
C ILE A 155 -10.57 -11.06 -37.65
N ASN A 156 -11.59 -10.20 -37.72
CA ASN A 156 -11.69 -8.98 -36.92
C ASN A 156 -12.90 -9.07 -36.01
N LEU A 157 -12.67 -8.99 -34.71
CA LEU A 157 -13.70 -8.78 -33.69
C LEU A 157 -13.69 -7.31 -33.26
N ASN A 158 -14.74 -6.59 -33.58
CA ASN A 158 -14.92 -5.18 -33.27
C ASN A 158 -16.11 -5.04 -32.32
N ALA A 159 -15.86 -4.87 -31.04
CA ALA A 159 -16.92 -4.77 -30.05
C ALA A 159 -16.52 -3.90 -28.85
N ASP A 160 -17.50 -3.42 -28.08
CA ASP A 160 -17.22 -2.83 -26.78
C ASP A 160 -16.66 -3.89 -25.83
N ASN A 161 -17.25 -5.13 -25.87
CA ASN A 161 -16.81 -6.23 -25.04
C ASN A 161 -16.72 -7.54 -25.87
N ILE A 162 -15.61 -8.25 -25.73
CA ILE A 162 -15.34 -9.55 -26.35
C ILE A 162 -15.07 -10.56 -25.22
N SER A 163 -15.88 -11.61 -25.15
CA SER A 163 -15.72 -12.69 -24.18
C SER A 163 -15.57 -14.02 -24.90
N ILE A 164 -14.46 -14.71 -24.68
CA ILE A 164 -14.16 -16.02 -25.27
C ILE A 164 -13.90 -16.98 -24.12
N LYS A 165 -14.73 -18.00 -24.02
CA LYS A 165 -14.54 -19.14 -23.11
C LYS A 165 -14.42 -20.41 -23.91
N ALA A 166 -13.30 -21.11 -23.80
CA ALA A 166 -13.03 -22.30 -24.56
C ALA A 166 -12.42 -23.39 -23.69
N LYS A 167 -12.66 -24.67 -24.04
CA LYS A 167 -12.08 -25.79 -23.31
C LYS A 167 -10.68 -26.19 -23.78
N THR A 168 -10.27 -25.79 -24.98
CA THR A 168 -8.94 -26.04 -25.51
C THR A 168 -8.16 -24.77 -25.71
N SER A 169 -8.48 -23.97 -26.71
CA SER A 169 -7.77 -22.72 -27.04
C SER A 169 -8.77 -21.59 -27.27
N GLY A 170 -8.46 -20.42 -26.72
CA GLY A 170 -9.26 -19.21 -26.93
C GLY A 170 -9.17 -18.76 -28.39
N VAL A 171 -7.95 -18.56 -28.88
CA VAL A 171 -7.64 -18.06 -30.22
C VAL A 171 -6.56 -18.93 -30.84
N VAL A 172 -6.78 -19.42 -32.06
CA VAL A 172 -5.79 -20.15 -32.86
C VAL A 172 -5.57 -19.43 -34.18
N ALA A 173 -4.36 -18.97 -34.41
CA ALA A 173 -3.93 -18.37 -35.67
C ALA A 173 -2.88 -19.26 -36.31
N PHE A 174 -3.23 -19.83 -37.49
CA PHE A 174 -2.40 -20.82 -38.14
C PHE A 174 -2.13 -20.48 -39.63
N SER A 175 -0.84 -20.50 -39.98
CA SER A 175 -0.36 -20.32 -41.38
C SER A 175 -1.01 -19.14 -42.13
N ASN A 176 -0.27 -18.07 -42.36
CA ASN A 176 -0.73 -16.87 -43.09
C ASN A 176 -2.12 -16.37 -42.66
N SER A 177 -2.31 -16.21 -41.34
CA SER A 177 -3.56 -15.73 -40.78
C SER A 177 -3.36 -14.53 -39.83
N GLU A 178 -4.38 -13.69 -39.76
CA GLU A 178 -4.40 -12.52 -38.86
C GLU A 178 -5.69 -12.51 -38.04
N ILE A 179 -5.58 -12.34 -36.73
CA ILE A 179 -6.70 -12.18 -35.81
C ILE A 179 -6.54 -10.88 -35.01
N ASN A 180 -7.55 -10.01 -35.10
CA ASN A 180 -7.59 -8.74 -34.40
C ASN A 180 -8.77 -8.73 -33.44
N LEU A 181 -8.48 -8.51 -32.14
CA LEU A 181 -9.47 -8.34 -31.08
C LEU A 181 -9.49 -6.87 -30.63
N ASN A 182 -10.50 -6.14 -31.09
CA ASN A 182 -10.66 -4.70 -30.89
C ASN A 182 -11.82 -4.40 -29.92
N GLY A 183 -11.53 -4.24 -28.65
CA GLY A 183 -12.51 -4.01 -27.58
C GLY A 183 -11.96 -4.38 -26.20
N ASN A 184 -12.82 -4.36 -25.18
CA ASN A 184 -12.50 -4.98 -23.90
C ASN A 184 -12.52 -6.50 -24.12
N VAL A 185 -11.37 -7.16 -23.90
CA VAL A 185 -11.18 -8.58 -24.22
C VAL A 185 -11.10 -9.40 -22.94
N SER A 186 -11.86 -10.48 -22.89
CA SER A 186 -11.74 -11.52 -21.86
C SER A 186 -11.59 -12.87 -22.52
N ILE A 187 -10.48 -13.57 -22.30
CA ILE A 187 -10.23 -14.94 -22.76
C ILE A 187 -10.00 -15.84 -21.54
N ASP A 188 -10.77 -16.92 -21.47
CA ASP A 188 -10.66 -17.96 -20.44
C ASP A 188 -10.55 -19.32 -21.11
N ALA A 189 -9.32 -19.84 -21.22
CA ALA A 189 -9.03 -21.13 -21.85
C ALA A 189 -7.68 -21.66 -21.35
N PRO A 190 -7.41 -22.99 -21.38
CA PRO A 190 -6.08 -23.52 -21.07
C PRO A 190 -4.96 -22.88 -21.90
N ILE A 191 -5.21 -22.67 -23.19
CA ILE A 191 -4.37 -21.91 -24.10
C ILE A 191 -5.16 -20.68 -24.55
N ALA A 192 -4.77 -19.52 -24.06
CA ALA A 192 -5.45 -18.28 -24.44
C ALA A 192 -5.19 -17.93 -25.91
N ILE A 193 -3.95 -18.08 -26.37
CA ILE A 193 -3.53 -17.83 -27.75
C ILE A 193 -2.58 -18.94 -28.21
N ASP A 194 -2.88 -19.51 -29.36
CA ASP A 194 -2.05 -20.48 -30.07
C ASP A 194 -1.67 -19.88 -31.43
N ALA A 195 -0.42 -19.49 -31.58
CA ALA A 195 0.09 -18.86 -32.80
C ALA A 195 1.03 -19.83 -33.55
N ARG A 196 0.66 -20.17 -34.79
CA ARG A 196 1.37 -21.18 -35.59
C ARG A 196 1.75 -20.65 -36.97
N GLY A 197 2.94 -20.97 -37.38
CA GLY A 197 3.37 -20.59 -38.71
C GLY A 197 3.48 -19.07 -38.89
N ASN A 198 3.22 -18.61 -40.11
CA ASN A 198 3.25 -17.18 -40.44
C ASN A 198 1.91 -16.52 -40.04
N SER A 199 1.73 -16.27 -38.77
CA SER A 199 0.48 -15.75 -38.19
C SER A 199 0.68 -14.48 -37.39
N LEU A 200 -0.41 -13.71 -37.23
CA LEU A 200 -0.44 -12.46 -36.43
C LEU A 200 -1.69 -12.45 -35.56
N VAL A 201 -1.50 -12.25 -34.26
CA VAL A 201 -2.59 -11.98 -33.31
C VAL A 201 -2.38 -10.64 -32.66
N ASN A 202 -3.36 -9.78 -32.74
CA ASN A 202 -3.36 -8.47 -32.09
C ASN A 202 -4.49 -8.36 -31.06
N ILE A 203 -4.15 -8.09 -29.82
CA ILE A 203 -5.11 -7.82 -28.74
C ILE A 203 -4.93 -6.39 -28.28
N ASN A 204 -6.02 -5.59 -28.34
CA ASN A 204 -6.05 -4.20 -27.90
C ASN A 204 -4.95 -3.34 -28.54
N LYS A 205 -4.93 -3.30 -29.88
CA LYS A 205 -3.92 -2.57 -30.64
C LYS A 205 -3.86 -1.07 -30.28
N THR A 206 -4.97 -0.46 -29.91
CA THR A 206 -5.06 0.97 -29.51
C THR A 206 -4.53 1.23 -28.09
N GLY A 207 -4.53 0.25 -27.22
CA GLY A 207 -4.01 0.34 -25.87
C GLY A 207 -4.96 0.93 -24.83
N ASP A 208 -6.20 1.25 -25.18
CA ASP A 208 -7.16 1.92 -24.29
C ASP A 208 -8.21 0.98 -23.68
N LYS A 209 -8.23 -0.28 -24.10
CA LYS A 209 -9.23 -1.27 -23.69
C LYS A 209 -8.71 -2.20 -22.60
N LYS A 210 -9.63 -2.68 -21.76
CA LYS A 210 -9.34 -3.69 -20.75
C LYS A 210 -9.11 -5.05 -21.39
N VAL A 211 -8.04 -5.74 -20.99
CA VAL A 211 -7.70 -7.09 -21.44
C VAL A 211 -7.53 -8.01 -20.24
N VAL A 212 -8.27 -9.10 -20.20
CA VAL A 212 -8.14 -10.15 -19.18
C VAL A 212 -7.90 -11.48 -19.87
N LEU A 213 -6.70 -12.04 -19.73
CA LEU A 213 -6.33 -13.32 -20.29
C LEU A 213 -6.10 -14.33 -19.17
N THR A 214 -6.72 -15.51 -19.29
CA THR A 214 -6.45 -16.66 -18.45
C THR A 214 -6.09 -17.82 -19.39
N GLY A 215 -4.87 -18.35 -19.23
CA GLY A 215 -4.28 -19.40 -20.05
C GLY A 215 -2.99 -18.99 -20.73
N ASP A 216 -2.34 -19.97 -21.33
CA ASP A 216 -1.00 -19.83 -21.89
C ASP A 216 -1.02 -19.18 -23.29
N ILE A 217 0.10 -18.57 -23.66
CA ILE A 217 0.37 -18.15 -25.04
C ILE A 217 1.43 -19.08 -25.61
N VAL A 218 1.03 -19.83 -26.64
CA VAL A 218 1.83 -20.90 -27.25
C VAL A 218 2.23 -20.51 -28.65
N PHE A 219 3.50 -20.70 -28.96
CA PHE A 219 4.03 -20.58 -30.31
C PHE A 219 4.37 -21.98 -30.82
N GLU A 220 3.45 -22.59 -31.57
CA GLU A 220 3.63 -23.96 -32.06
C GLU A 220 4.26 -23.99 -33.45
N THR A 221 5.30 -24.80 -33.59
CA THR A 221 5.89 -25.09 -34.92
C THR A 221 5.27 -26.34 -35.50
N PRO A 222 4.67 -26.26 -36.70
CA PRO A 222 3.80 -27.31 -37.21
C PRO A 222 4.46 -28.64 -37.53
N ASN A 223 5.80 -28.77 -37.57
CA ASN A 223 6.40 -30.02 -38.03
C ASN A 223 7.71 -30.41 -37.35
N SER A 224 7.94 -31.72 -37.30
CA SER A 224 9.20 -32.34 -36.84
C SER A 224 10.39 -31.98 -37.72
N PRO A 225 11.62 -31.94 -37.12
CA PRO A 225 12.83 -31.87 -37.93
C PRO A 225 12.92 -33.06 -38.87
N GLY A 226 12.79 -32.84 -40.15
CA GLY A 226 12.82 -33.90 -41.17
C GLY A 226 11.63 -33.96 -42.11
N ASP A 227 10.57 -33.17 -41.81
CA ASP A 227 9.46 -33.06 -42.77
C ASP A 227 9.88 -32.22 -43.97
N SER A 228 10.03 -32.89 -45.12
CA SER A 228 10.61 -32.34 -46.35
C SER A 228 9.80 -31.19 -46.98
N GLN A 229 8.60 -30.90 -46.48
CA GLN A 229 7.74 -29.85 -47.01
C GLN A 229 8.03 -28.45 -46.48
N ASN A 230 8.76 -28.32 -45.37
CA ASN A 230 9.06 -27.02 -44.76
C ASN A 230 10.55 -26.70 -44.56
N SER A 231 11.45 -27.46 -45.20
CA SER A 231 12.89 -27.20 -45.15
C SER A 231 13.21 -25.88 -45.85
N GLY A 232 13.61 -24.88 -45.07
CA GLY A 232 14.07 -23.57 -45.56
C GLY A 232 13.06 -22.42 -45.51
N LYS A 233 11.87 -22.61 -44.95
CA LYS A 233 10.91 -21.51 -44.74
C LYS A 233 11.06 -20.94 -43.35
N ILE A 234 11.33 -19.64 -43.23
CA ILE A 234 11.25 -18.90 -42.00
C ILE A 234 9.79 -18.72 -41.65
N ILE A 235 9.37 -19.21 -40.50
CA ILE A 235 7.99 -19.13 -40.02
C ILE A 235 7.95 -18.07 -38.93
N ASN A 236 7.24 -16.95 -39.17
CA ASN A 236 7.12 -15.83 -38.25
C ASN A 236 5.73 -15.84 -37.60
N ALA A 237 5.64 -16.35 -36.38
CA ALA A 237 4.43 -16.16 -35.58
C ALA A 237 4.56 -14.90 -34.75
N LYS A 238 3.58 -13.98 -34.84
CA LYS A 238 3.57 -12.73 -34.13
C LYS A 238 2.35 -12.63 -33.21
N VAL A 239 2.59 -12.25 -31.96
CA VAL A 239 1.52 -11.97 -31.00
C VAL A 239 1.81 -10.64 -30.31
N ASN A 240 0.84 -9.74 -30.39
CA ASN A 240 0.89 -8.44 -29.72
C ASN A 240 -0.21 -8.38 -28.66
N VAL A 241 0.17 -8.27 -27.40
CA VAL A 241 -0.74 -8.15 -26.25
C VAL A 241 -0.52 -6.82 -25.57
N ASN A 242 -1.54 -5.97 -25.55
CA ASN A 242 -1.47 -4.70 -24.89
C ASN A 242 -2.38 -4.67 -23.66
N LEU A 243 -1.75 -4.72 -22.46
CA LEU A 243 -2.39 -4.72 -21.15
C LEU A 243 -2.38 -3.32 -20.53
N SER A 244 -2.71 -2.28 -21.29
CA SER A 244 -2.64 -0.89 -20.80
C SER A 244 -3.98 -0.31 -20.34
N GLY A 245 -5.11 -0.99 -20.54
CA GLY A 245 -6.39 -0.58 -19.99
C GLY A 245 -6.49 -0.88 -18.49
N GLU A 246 -7.18 -0.04 -17.75
CA GLU A 246 -7.38 -0.20 -16.30
C GLU A 246 -7.99 -1.56 -15.95
N GLY A 247 -7.39 -2.26 -14.99
CA GLY A 247 -7.81 -3.59 -14.54
C GLY A 247 -7.51 -4.71 -15.55
N SER A 248 -6.60 -4.48 -16.50
CA SER A 248 -6.09 -5.52 -17.38
C SER A 248 -5.20 -6.51 -16.63
N SER A 249 -5.24 -7.78 -17.02
CA SER A 249 -4.38 -8.80 -16.44
C SER A 249 -4.21 -9.98 -17.41
N TRP A 250 -3.06 -10.61 -17.30
CA TRP A 250 -2.83 -11.90 -17.91
C TRP A 250 -2.28 -12.87 -16.87
N THR A 251 -2.91 -14.06 -16.75
CA THR A 251 -2.45 -15.15 -15.90
C THR A 251 -2.17 -16.35 -16.80
N GLY A 252 -0.90 -16.72 -16.90
CA GLY A 252 -0.40 -17.76 -17.77
C GLY A 252 1.06 -17.57 -18.09
N ARG A 253 1.62 -18.47 -18.89
CA ARG A 253 2.99 -18.46 -19.37
C ARG A 253 3.05 -18.30 -20.89
N ALA A 254 4.23 -17.99 -21.43
CA ALA A 254 4.50 -17.98 -22.85
C ALA A 254 5.64 -18.93 -23.18
N TYR A 255 5.41 -19.84 -24.11
CA TYR A 255 6.43 -20.80 -24.52
C TYR A 255 6.32 -21.19 -25.99
N GLN A 256 7.42 -21.70 -26.52
CA GLN A 256 7.47 -22.32 -27.84
C GLN A 256 7.27 -23.82 -27.67
N GLN A 257 6.46 -24.41 -28.57
CA GLN A 257 6.27 -25.86 -28.61
C GLN A 257 6.65 -26.40 -29.99
N TYR A 258 7.43 -27.46 -30.03
CA TYR A 258 7.80 -28.18 -31.25
C TYR A 258 7.82 -29.69 -30.99
N LYS A 259 7.82 -30.49 -32.06
CA LYS A 259 7.85 -31.96 -31.92
C LYS A 259 9.25 -32.50 -32.23
N VAL A 260 9.75 -33.37 -31.38
CA VAL A 260 10.99 -34.12 -31.57
C VAL A 260 10.61 -35.61 -31.51
N ASN A 261 10.84 -36.35 -32.60
CA ASN A 261 10.47 -37.77 -32.70
C ASN A 261 8.98 -38.05 -32.38
N GLY A 262 8.09 -37.10 -32.67
CA GLY A 262 6.65 -37.19 -32.40
C GLY A 262 6.22 -36.74 -31.03
N GLU A 263 7.15 -36.48 -30.10
CA GLU A 263 6.85 -35.95 -28.76
C GLU A 263 6.92 -34.43 -28.72
N ALA A 264 6.01 -33.81 -28.04
CA ALA A 264 6.02 -32.34 -27.80
C ALA A 264 7.16 -31.95 -26.86
N VAL A 265 7.92 -30.94 -27.26
CA VAL A 265 9.00 -30.33 -26.45
C VAL A 265 8.68 -28.84 -26.28
N GLU A 266 8.66 -28.39 -25.07
CA GLU A 266 8.50 -26.99 -24.70
C GLU A 266 9.86 -26.29 -24.60
N ASN A 267 9.90 -25.00 -24.94
CA ASN A 267 11.12 -24.21 -24.91
C ASN A 267 10.81 -22.72 -24.66
N VAL A 268 11.61 -22.10 -23.83
CA VAL A 268 11.55 -20.66 -23.54
C VAL A 268 12.81 -19.90 -23.99
N GLU A 269 13.73 -20.55 -24.72
CA GLU A 269 14.94 -19.93 -25.23
C GLU A 269 14.62 -18.97 -26.40
N LEU A 270 15.28 -17.80 -26.42
CA LEU A 270 15.06 -16.78 -27.46
C LEU A 270 15.75 -17.14 -28.79
N GLU A 271 16.80 -17.93 -28.72
CA GLU A 271 17.56 -18.32 -29.91
C GLU A 271 16.86 -19.45 -30.66
N ALA A 272 16.53 -19.20 -31.92
CA ALA A 272 16.05 -20.25 -32.82
C ALA A 272 17.11 -21.36 -32.89
N LYS A 273 16.76 -22.58 -32.47
CA LYS A 273 17.64 -23.72 -32.74
C LYS A 273 17.81 -23.87 -34.24
N PRO A 274 19.04 -24.13 -34.73
CA PRO A 274 19.37 -24.06 -36.18
C PRO A 274 18.56 -24.94 -37.11
N TYR A 275 17.71 -25.78 -36.56
CA TYR A 275 16.86 -26.67 -37.34
C TYR A 275 15.50 -26.10 -37.77
N TYR A 276 15.05 -24.95 -37.21
CA TYR A 276 13.64 -24.56 -37.37
C TYR A 276 13.41 -23.21 -38.06
N GLY A 277 14.40 -22.34 -38.17
CA GLY A 277 14.26 -21.03 -38.82
C GLY A 277 13.09 -20.17 -38.30
N ASN A 278 12.53 -20.50 -37.15
CA ASN A 278 11.36 -19.83 -36.62
C ASN A 278 11.78 -18.52 -35.93
N VAL A 279 11.20 -17.43 -36.38
CA VAL A 279 11.27 -16.15 -35.67
C VAL A 279 9.93 -15.95 -34.99
N THR A 280 9.91 -16.08 -33.70
CA THR A 280 8.77 -15.62 -32.91
C THR A 280 8.94 -14.14 -32.64
N ASP A 281 7.85 -13.38 -32.73
CA ASP A 281 7.81 -11.96 -32.38
C ASP A 281 6.68 -11.77 -31.37
N PHE A 282 7.01 -11.94 -30.10
CA PHE A 282 6.06 -11.80 -29.02
C PHE A 282 6.28 -10.46 -28.30
N THR A 283 5.31 -9.58 -28.44
CA THR A 283 5.33 -8.24 -27.85
C THR A 283 4.26 -8.11 -26.77
N VAL A 284 4.67 -7.67 -25.59
CA VAL A 284 3.80 -7.38 -24.45
C VAL A 284 4.03 -5.95 -23.98
N SER A 285 2.96 -5.19 -23.80
CA SER A 285 3.00 -3.85 -23.20
C SER A 285 2.08 -3.80 -21.99
N ILE A 286 2.58 -3.30 -20.86
CA ILE A 286 1.88 -3.31 -19.57
C ILE A 286 1.99 -1.94 -18.91
N SER A 287 0.86 -1.39 -18.47
CA SER A 287 0.79 -0.09 -17.79
C SER A 287 -0.51 0.07 -16.99
N ASN A 288 -0.67 1.19 -16.27
CA ASN A 288 -1.94 1.62 -15.68
C ASN A 288 -2.60 0.61 -14.72
N GLY A 289 -1.81 0.00 -13.85
CA GLY A 289 -2.31 -0.99 -12.88
C GLY A 289 -2.51 -2.39 -13.45
N ALA A 290 -2.11 -2.63 -14.70
CA ALA A 290 -2.18 -3.95 -15.31
C ALA A 290 -1.05 -4.87 -14.83
N ALA A 291 -1.28 -6.19 -14.90
CA ALA A 291 -0.29 -7.18 -14.49
C ALA A 291 -0.25 -8.39 -15.43
N TRP A 292 0.96 -8.89 -15.67
CA TRP A 292 1.19 -10.25 -16.15
C TRP A 292 1.57 -11.11 -14.95
N ASN A 293 0.71 -12.05 -14.59
CA ASN A 293 0.95 -13.06 -13.56
C ASN A 293 1.52 -14.32 -14.23
N MET A 294 2.83 -14.39 -14.26
CA MET A 294 3.56 -15.49 -14.87
C MET A 294 3.45 -16.75 -14.02
N THR A 295 3.01 -17.86 -14.58
CA THR A 295 2.71 -19.08 -13.84
C THR A 295 3.81 -20.13 -13.92
N ASP A 296 4.62 -20.10 -14.96
CA ASP A 296 5.71 -21.06 -15.22
C ASP A 296 6.72 -20.41 -16.18
N ASP A 297 7.79 -21.13 -16.53
CA ASP A 297 8.84 -20.66 -17.44
C ASP A 297 8.28 -19.99 -18.68
N SER A 298 8.86 -18.82 -19.01
CA SER A 298 8.31 -17.95 -20.04
C SER A 298 9.37 -17.24 -20.85
N PHE A 299 8.98 -16.78 -22.04
CA PHE A 299 9.77 -15.86 -22.85
C PHE A 299 8.95 -14.70 -23.40
N THR A 300 9.64 -13.65 -23.85
CA THR A 300 9.10 -12.58 -24.69
C THR A 300 10.20 -11.98 -25.57
N ASN A 301 9.83 -11.50 -26.75
CA ASN A 301 10.81 -10.80 -27.58
C ASN A 301 10.88 -9.33 -27.18
N ASN A 302 9.72 -8.67 -27.05
CA ASN A 302 9.67 -7.26 -26.71
C ASN A 302 8.72 -7.05 -25.53
N LEU A 303 9.23 -6.56 -24.45
CA LEU A 303 8.47 -6.25 -23.23
C LEU A 303 8.59 -4.79 -22.89
N THR A 304 7.47 -4.10 -22.75
CA THR A 304 7.41 -2.72 -22.27
C THR A 304 6.64 -2.66 -20.97
N ILE A 305 7.29 -2.21 -19.90
CA ILE A 305 6.70 -2.09 -18.57
C ILE A 305 6.72 -0.62 -18.17
N LYS A 306 5.56 0.05 -18.28
CA LYS A 306 5.40 1.45 -17.94
C LYS A 306 4.83 1.62 -16.53
N LYS A 307 4.76 2.87 -16.09
CA LYS A 307 4.27 3.23 -14.75
C LYS A 307 2.94 2.53 -14.43
N GLY A 308 2.91 1.86 -13.27
CA GLY A 308 1.79 1.08 -12.78
C GLY A 308 1.65 -0.31 -13.42
N GLY A 309 2.44 -0.65 -14.44
CA GLY A 309 2.49 -2.01 -14.98
C GLY A 309 3.38 -2.92 -14.14
N THR A 310 2.98 -4.18 -13.97
CA THR A 310 3.71 -5.15 -13.13
C THR A 310 3.86 -6.49 -13.85
N ILE A 311 5.05 -7.05 -13.80
CA ILE A 311 5.30 -8.47 -14.09
C ILE A 311 5.45 -9.19 -12.75
N ASN A 312 4.56 -10.13 -12.47
CA ASN A 312 4.65 -11.00 -11.30
C ASN A 312 5.25 -12.35 -11.72
N VAL A 313 6.50 -12.58 -11.42
CA VAL A 313 7.19 -13.86 -11.64
C VAL A 313 6.92 -14.74 -10.43
N SER A 314 6.12 -15.81 -10.61
CA SER A 314 5.74 -16.68 -9.50
C SER A 314 6.90 -17.55 -9.00
N GLU A 315 6.73 -18.19 -7.86
CA GLU A 315 7.72 -19.10 -7.27
C GLU A 315 7.97 -20.38 -8.09
N HIS A 316 7.08 -20.68 -9.05
CA HIS A 316 7.17 -21.84 -9.94
C HIS A 316 7.97 -21.56 -11.22
N VAL A 317 8.38 -20.33 -11.44
CA VAL A 317 9.17 -19.93 -12.60
C VAL A 317 10.65 -20.13 -12.28
N ASP A 318 11.30 -20.98 -13.08
CA ASP A 318 12.75 -21.16 -13.02
C ASP A 318 13.45 -20.21 -14.00
N LYS A 319 12.83 -19.92 -15.16
CA LYS A 319 13.43 -19.12 -16.24
C LYS A 319 12.45 -18.12 -16.85
N PHE A 320 12.92 -16.89 -17.01
CA PHE A 320 12.27 -15.92 -17.86
C PHE A 320 13.28 -15.26 -18.80
N ASN A 321 13.07 -15.41 -20.11
CA ASN A 321 13.93 -14.87 -21.15
C ASN A 321 13.27 -13.75 -21.92
N ALA A 322 13.91 -12.58 -22.00
CA ALA A 322 13.45 -11.45 -22.79
C ALA A 322 14.53 -10.94 -23.75
N SER A 323 14.15 -10.68 -25.01
CA SER A 323 15.11 -10.09 -25.96
C SER A 323 15.31 -8.60 -25.67
N THR A 324 14.23 -7.84 -25.62
CA THR A 324 14.28 -6.42 -25.27
C THR A 324 13.27 -6.13 -24.16
N VAL A 325 13.71 -5.46 -23.14
CA VAL A 325 12.87 -4.92 -22.06
C VAL A 325 13.01 -3.39 -22.03
N GLU A 326 11.91 -2.70 -22.23
CA GLU A 326 11.78 -1.28 -21.94
C GLU A 326 11.16 -1.12 -20.54
N LEU A 327 11.96 -0.70 -19.56
CA LEU A 327 11.48 -0.43 -18.20
C LEU A 327 11.34 1.08 -18.02
N ALA A 328 10.10 1.57 -17.96
CA ALA A 328 9.76 2.98 -17.90
C ALA A 328 8.79 3.27 -16.73
N GLY A 329 9.28 3.07 -15.51
CA GLY A 329 8.53 3.29 -14.25
C GLY A 329 7.59 2.15 -13.87
N GLY A 330 7.74 0.96 -14.46
CA GLY A 330 7.01 -0.24 -14.07
C GLY A 330 7.77 -1.11 -13.08
N THR A 331 7.17 -2.23 -12.70
CA THR A 331 7.67 -3.14 -11.66
C THR A 331 7.89 -4.55 -12.19
N LEU A 332 9.04 -5.13 -11.89
CA LEU A 332 9.33 -6.55 -12.01
C LEU A 332 9.36 -7.16 -10.60
N ASP A 333 8.41 -8.03 -10.29
CA ASP A 333 8.26 -8.66 -8.96
C ASP A 333 8.60 -10.15 -9.04
N ILE A 334 9.74 -10.55 -8.48
CA ILE A 334 10.27 -11.90 -8.50
C ILE A 334 10.01 -12.57 -7.14
N LYS A 335 9.14 -13.58 -7.13
CA LYS A 335 8.70 -14.27 -5.89
C LYS A 335 9.50 -15.52 -5.55
N GLY A 336 10.28 -16.05 -6.48
CA GLY A 336 11.10 -17.26 -6.31
C GLY A 336 12.53 -17.04 -6.70
N ASN A 337 13.21 -18.14 -7.04
CA ASN A 337 14.62 -18.18 -7.43
C ASN A 337 14.83 -18.13 -8.96
N ALA A 338 13.92 -17.51 -9.70
CA ALA A 338 13.96 -17.46 -11.14
C ALA A 338 15.24 -16.82 -11.69
N ASP A 339 15.80 -17.42 -12.74
CA ASP A 339 16.84 -16.81 -13.59
C ASP A 339 16.19 -15.97 -14.69
N ILE A 340 16.27 -14.65 -14.56
CA ILE A 340 15.76 -13.71 -15.55
C ILE A 340 16.90 -13.24 -16.45
N SER A 341 16.78 -13.52 -17.74
CA SER A 341 17.76 -13.16 -18.75
C SER A 341 17.20 -12.16 -19.75
N VAL A 342 17.76 -10.98 -19.79
CA VAL A 342 17.41 -9.90 -20.70
C VAL A 342 18.58 -9.64 -21.64
N ASN A 343 18.37 -9.70 -22.96
CA ASN A 343 19.46 -9.37 -23.87
C ASN A 343 19.71 -7.86 -23.89
N THR A 344 18.67 -7.04 -24.04
CA THR A 344 18.78 -5.57 -24.07
C THR A 344 17.78 -4.93 -23.12
N LEU A 345 18.25 -4.12 -22.20
CA LEU A 345 17.44 -3.30 -21.31
C LEU A 345 17.52 -1.83 -21.75
N THR A 346 16.37 -1.17 -21.80
CA THR A 346 16.23 0.25 -22.16
C THR A 346 15.22 0.93 -21.25
N GLY A 347 15.10 2.24 -21.36
CA GLY A 347 14.13 3.03 -20.61
C GLY A 347 14.76 3.81 -19.46
N THR A 348 13.92 4.52 -18.71
CA THR A 348 14.35 5.37 -17.59
C THR A 348 14.58 4.60 -16.29
N GLY A 349 14.15 3.33 -16.23
CA GLY A 349 14.20 2.48 -15.05
C GLY A 349 12.82 2.22 -14.41
N GLY A 350 12.82 1.65 -13.22
CA GLY A 350 11.64 1.26 -12.48
C GLY A 350 12.01 0.45 -11.25
N GLU A 351 11.11 -0.43 -10.82
CA GLU A 351 11.29 -1.22 -9.61
C GLU A 351 11.59 -2.68 -9.92
N LEU A 352 12.53 -3.26 -9.18
CA LEU A 352 12.81 -4.68 -9.12
C LEU A 352 12.57 -5.16 -7.68
N ASN A 353 11.52 -5.91 -7.45
CA ASN A 353 11.24 -6.51 -6.16
C ASN A 353 11.76 -7.94 -6.14
N LEU A 354 12.63 -8.26 -5.19
CA LEU A 354 13.22 -9.58 -5.00
C LEU A 354 12.71 -10.21 -3.72
N ALA A 355 11.92 -11.28 -3.84
CA ALA A 355 11.69 -12.15 -2.69
C ALA A 355 13.00 -12.89 -2.38
N ALA A 356 13.49 -12.72 -1.16
CA ALA A 356 14.79 -13.18 -0.78
C ALA A 356 14.77 -13.84 0.62
N VAL A 357 15.66 -14.80 0.82
CA VAL A 357 15.93 -15.42 2.10
C VAL A 357 17.37 -15.09 2.48
N ILE A 358 17.58 -14.68 3.71
CA ILE A 358 18.91 -14.49 4.28
C ILE A 358 19.37 -15.81 4.91
N GLU A 359 20.56 -16.25 4.53
CA GLU A 359 21.16 -17.47 5.03
C GLU A 359 21.98 -17.20 6.31
N ASP A 360 22.36 -18.25 7.04
CA ASP A 360 23.11 -18.14 8.30
C ASP A 360 24.46 -17.42 8.12
N ASP A 361 25.07 -17.53 6.97
CA ASP A 361 26.35 -16.85 6.62
C ASP A 361 26.15 -15.42 6.11
N GLN A 362 24.95 -14.88 6.21
CA GLN A 362 24.56 -13.54 5.72
C GLN A 362 24.64 -13.40 4.19
N THR A 363 24.62 -14.51 3.46
CA THR A 363 24.37 -14.47 2.01
C THR A 363 22.87 -14.43 1.71
N VAL A 364 22.49 -13.99 0.51
CA VAL A 364 21.11 -13.87 0.10
C VAL A 364 20.78 -14.89 -0.97
N SER A 365 19.73 -15.67 -0.75
CA SER A 365 19.11 -16.55 -1.74
C SER A 365 17.89 -15.88 -2.34
N SER A 366 17.90 -15.65 -3.66
CA SER A 366 16.81 -15.00 -4.41
C SER A 366 16.95 -15.30 -5.92
N GLY A 367 15.96 -14.90 -6.69
CA GLY A 367 16.07 -14.85 -8.15
C GLY A 367 17.18 -13.91 -8.62
N LYS A 368 17.55 -14.03 -9.90
CA LYS A 368 18.64 -13.28 -10.52
C LYS A 368 18.16 -12.55 -11.75
N LEU A 369 18.74 -11.37 -12.00
CA LEU A 369 18.58 -10.61 -13.23
C LEU A 369 19.92 -10.50 -13.95
N THR A 370 19.98 -10.94 -15.19
CA THR A 370 21.17 -10.80 -16.05
C THR A 370 20.81 -9.99 -17.28
N VAL A 371 21.51 -8.86 -17.50
CA VAL A 371 21.42 -8.04 -18.70
C VAL A 371 22.66 -8.25 -19.53
N LYS A 372 22.51 -8.86 -20.72
CA LYS A 372 23.63 -9.36 -21.53
C LYS A 372 24.35 -8.27 -22.34
N ASN A 373 23.61 -7.26 -22.82
CA ASN A 373 24.18 -6.15 -23.59
C ASN A 373 24.29 -4.91 -22.70
N ALA A 374 25.27 -4.06 -22.97
CA ALA A 374 25.44 -2.81 -22.24
C ALA A 374 24.20 -1.91 -22.37
N VAL A 375 23.72 -1.42 -21.24
CA VAL A 375 22.60 -0.46 -21.17
C VAL A 375 23.09 0.91 -21.60
N THR A 376 22.57 1.44 -22.69
CA THR A 376 23.04 2.69 -23.32
C THR A 376 22.28 3.93 -22.87
N SER A 377 21.07 3.76 -22.34
CA SER A 377 20.25 4.82 -21.73
C SER A 377 20.64 5.03 -20.27
N ASP A 378 20.50 6.26 -19.77
CA ASP A 378 20.63 6.55 -18.34
C ASP A 378 19.42 5.92 -17.63
N THR A 379 19.62 4.76 -17.02
CA THR A 379 18.56 3.91 -16.44
C THR A 379 18.82 3.75 -14.95
N HIS A 380 17.81 4.01 -14.11
CA HIS A 380 17.89 3.81 -12.67
C HIS A 380 16.88 2.74 -12.21
N VAL A 381 17.34 1.77 -11.41
CA VAL A 381 16.50 0.68 -10.91
C VAL A 381 16.48 0.68 -9.38
N GLU A 382 15.29 0.84 -8.80
CA GLU A 382 15.05 0.63 -7.38
C GLU A 382 14.91 -0.87 -7.08
N VAL A 383 15.85 -1.42 -6.33
CA VAL A 383 15.86 -2.85 -5.96
C VAL A 383 15.35 -3.00 -4.54
N ASN A 384 14.15 -3.51 -4.39
CA ASN A 384 13.49 -3.72 -3.11
C ASN A 384 13.56 -5.18 -2.69
N VAL A 385 14.21 -5.46 -1.58
CA VAL A 385 14.27 -6.82 -1.00
C VAL A 385 13.01 -7.08 -0.20
N ARG A 386 12.41 -8.23 -0.41
CA ARG A 386 11.23 -8.73 0.30
C ARG A 386 11.53 -10.10 0.91
N GLY A 387 10.82 -10.46 1.98
CA GLY A 387 10.99 -11.74 2.68
C GLY A 387 11.77 -11.64 3.99
N PHE A 388 12.63 -10.64 4.13
CA PHE A 388 13.23 -10.24 5.40
C PHE A 388 13.38 -8.71 5.47
N ASN A 389 13.67 -8.20 6.65
CA ASN A 389 13.88 -6.78 6.92
C ASN A 389 15.27 -6.54 7.56
N ALA A 390 15.57 -5.30 7.87
CA ALA A 390 16.86 -4.89 8.43
C ALA A 390 17.22 -5.59 9.76
N ASP A 391 16.25 -5.99 10.57
CA ASP A 391 16.52 -6.70 11.84
C ASP A 391 17.21 -8.06 11.62
N ALA A 392 16.96 -8.71 10.47
CA ALA A 392 17.60 -9.98 10.13
C ALA A 392 19.09 -9.83 9.75
N VAL A 393 19.53 -8.60 9.45
CA VAL A 393 20.84 -8.30 8.93
C VAL A 393 21.83 -8.06 10.08
N THR A 394 22.84 -8.93 10.21
CA THR A 394 23.95 -8.78 11.17
C THR A 394 25.23 -8.23 10.54
N ASP A 395 25.44 -8.51 9.26
CA ASP A 395 26.51 -7.94 8.44
C ASP A 395 25.91 -7.30 7.18
N SER A 396 25.64 -6.01 7.26
CA SER A 396 25.01 -5.26 6.18
C SER A 396 25.83 -5.25 4.90
N LYS A 397 27.18 -5.28 5.02
CA LYS A 397 28.06 -5.33 3.87
C LYS A 397 27.96 -6.69 3.16
N ALA A 398 28.02 -7.80 3.89
CA ALA A 398 27.93 -9.15 3.33
C ALA A 398 26.58 -9.36 2.60
N VAL A 399 25.49 -8.93 3.21
CA VAL A 399 24.14 -9.01 2.62
C VAL A 399 24.05 -8.19 1.33
N MET A 400 24.53 -6.94 1.32
CA MET A 400 24.48 -6.08 0.13
C MET A 400 25.40 -6.56 -0.97
N ASP A 401 26.59 -7.06 -0.65
CA ASP A 401 27.50 -7.67 -1.63
C ASP A 401 26.84 -8.90 -2.28
N SER A 402 26.19 -9.75 -1.50
CA SER A 402 25.44 -10.91 -2.01
C SER A 402 24.25 -10.50 -2.90
N LEU A 403 23.52 -9.42 -2.57
CA LEU A 403 22.48 -8.85 -3.42
C LEU A 403 23.04 -8.31 -4.75
N ASN A 404 24.21 -7.67 -4.72
CA ASN A 404 24.85 -7.17 -5.92
C ASN A 404 25.20 -8.28 -6.91
N GLU A 405 25.51 -9.49 -6.43
CA GLU A 405 25.76 -10.66 -7.28
C GLU A 405 24.49 -11.19 -7.98
N LYS A 406 23.29 -10.84 -7.48
CA LYS A 406 22.01 -11.26 -8.10
C LYS A 406 21.65 -10.43 -9.32
N ILE A 407 22.27 -9.26 -9.53
CA ILE A 407 21.99 -8.37 -10.64
C ILE A 407 23.27 -8.17 -11.45
N LYS A 408 23.37 -8.86 -12.57
CA LYS A 408 24.52 -8.81 -13.48
C LYS A 408 24.19 -7.97 -14.70
N VAL A 409 25.01 -6.99 -14.96
CA VAL A 409 24.87 -6.08 -16.10
C VAL A 409 26.18 -6.09 -16.90
N ALA A 410 26.09 -6.06 -18.21
CA ALA A 410 27.28 -6.04 -19.07
C ALA A 410 28.14 -4.79 -18.81
N GLU A 411 29.45 -4.93 -18.98
CA GLU A 411 30.40 -3.84 -18.84
C GLU A 411 30.07 -2.67 -19.77
N GLY A 412 30.30 -1.43 -19.31
CA GLY A 412 30.02 -0.21 -20.07
C GLY A 412 28.54 0.20 -20.05
N SER A 413 27.72 -0.41 -19.18
CA SER A 413 26.33 -0.02 -18.98
C SER A 413 26.20 1.30 -18.24
N LYS A 414 25.14 2.07 -18.55
CA LYS A 414 24.73 3.29 -17.84
C LYS A 414 23.63 3.04 -16.81
N LEU A 415 23.56 1.84 -16.26
CA LEU A 415 22.55 1.46 -15.27
C LEU A 415 23.07 1.74 -13.87
N THR A 416 22.35 2.59 -13.15
CA THR A 416 22.53 2.81 -11.71
C THR A 416 21.41 2.11 -10.94
N ARG A 417 21.65 1.78 -9.66
CA ARG A 417 20.61 1.19 -8.81
C ARG A 417 20.74 1.58 -7.35
N THR A 418 19.61 1.58 -6.66
CA THR A 418 19.50 1.69 -5.21
C THR A 418 18.99 0.37 -4.65
N ASN A 419 19.81 -0.36 -3.90
CA ASN A 419 19.38 -1.55 -3.18
C ASN A 419 18.76 -1.13 -1.85
N THR A 420 17.56 -1.61 -1.55
CA THR A 420 16.82 -1.27 -0.32
C THR A 420 16.34 -2.52 0.40
N ILE A 421 16.70 -2.63 1.68
CA ILE A 421 16.12 -3.57 2.62
C ILE A 421 15.20 -2.77 3.57
N ALA A 422 13.96 -3.16 3.66
CA ALA A 422 12.95 -2.46 4.45
C ALA A 422 13.32 -2.37 5.93
N GLU A 423 12.85 -1.34 6.60
CA GLU A 423 13.00 -1.17 8.04
C GLU A 423 12.42 -2.38 8.81
N GLY A 424 13.12 -2.75 9.87
CA GLY A 424 12.68 -3.75 10.84
C GLY A 424 11.79 -3.16 11.94
N ASP A 425 11.73 -3.84 13.06
CA ASP A 425 11.11 -3.33 14.27
C ASP A 425 12.09 -2.50 15.11
N VAL A 426 13.41 -2.75 14.95
CA VAL A 426 14.48 -2.07 15.70
C VAL A 426 15.42 -1.30 14.77
N LYS A 427 15.85 -1.90 13.65
CA LYS A 427 16.74 -1.23 12.69
C LYS A 427 15.97 -0.43 11.66
N GLY A 428 16.55 0.69 11.24
CA GLY A 428 16.08 1.46 10.10
C GLY A 428 16.29 0.73 8.77
N SER A 429 15.73 1.25 7.69
CA SER A 429 15.96 0.69 6.35
C SER A 429 17.43 0.81 5.96
N LEU A 430 17.95 -0.26 5.33
CA LEU A 430 19.30 -0.27 4.81
C LEU A 430 19.27 0.05 3.31
N THR A 431 20.08 1.00 2.87
CA THR A 431 20.19 1.38 1.47
C THR A 431 21.63 1.39 1.00
N GLN A 432 21.83 1.05 -0.29
CA GLN A 432 23.14 1.09 -0.94
C GLN A 432 22.99 1.54 -2.38
N GLU A 433 23.68 2.61 -2.74
CA GLU A 433 23.78 3.06 -4.12
C GLU A 433 24.84 2.25 -4.87
N VAL A 434 24.56 1.91 -6.13
CA VAL A 434 25.52 1.29 -7.04
C VAL A 434 25.57 2.11 -8.32
N ASP A 435 26.77 2.57 -8.64
CA ASP A 435 27.02 3.42 -9.81
C ASP A 435 26.93 2.65 -11.13
N ALA A 436 27.08 3.37 -12.23
CA ALA A 436 27.01 2.80 -13.57
C ALA A 436 28.17 1.84 -13.90
N GLU A 437 29.30 1.99 -13.24
CA GLU A 437 30.48 1.10 -13.35
C GLU A 437 30.28 -0.17 -12.50
N GLY A 438 29.21 -0.26 -11.70
CA GLY A 438 28.92 -1.37 -10.81
C GLY A 438 29.61 -1.29 -9.45
N ASN A 439 30.22 -0.13 -9.13
CA ASN A 439 30.82 0.07 -7.81
C ASN A 439 29.73 0.35 -6.77
N ALA A 440 29.75 -0.43 -5.72
CA ALA A 440 28.85 -0.27 -4.60
C ALA A 440 29.35 0.79 -3.62
N GLY A 441 28.49 1.75 -3.27
CA GLY A 441 28.74 2.73 -2.23
C GLY A 441 28.68 2.14 -0.82
N ALA A 442 28.82 2.98 0.19
CA ALA A 442 28.63 2.57 1.57
C ALA A 442 27.16 2.20 1.83
N VAL A 443 26.96 1.23 2.70
CA VAL A 443 25.62 0.93 3.21
C VAL A 443 25.24 2.01 4.22
N THR A 444 24.07 2.62 4.05
CA THR A 444 23.50 3.62 4.96
C THR A 444 22.28 3.04 5.65
N GLU A 445 22.16 3.28 6.95
CA GLU A 445 20.98 2.94 7.73
C GLU A 445 20.19 4.24 7.99
N ALA A 446 18.93 4.26 7.60
CA ALA A 446 18.03 5.36 7.90
C ALA A 446 17.53 5.27 9.35
N VAL A 447 17.09 6.39 9.92
CA VAL A 447 16.40 6.37 11.19
C VAL A 447 15.11 5.55 11.07
N ASN A 448 14.90 4.61 11.99
CA ASN A 448 13.68 3.82 12.02
C ASN A 448 12.50 4.68 12.49
N LYS A 449 11.59 5.02 11.60
CA LYS A 449 10.45 5.88 11.90
C LYS A 449 9.46 5.29 12.92
N LYS A 450 9.41 3.97 13.06
CA LYS A 450 8.59 3.31 14.08
C LYS A 450 9.14 3.58 15.48
N LEU A 451 10.48 3.69 15.61
CA LEU A 451 11.14 3.98 16.86
C LEU A 451 11.01 5.45 17.29
N ASP A 452 10.83 6.38 16.37
CA ASP A 452 10.46 7.76 16.71
C ASP A 452 9.13 7.78 17.49
N GLY A 453 8.22 6.87 17.21
CA GLY A 453 7.00 6.64 17.98
C GLY A 453 7.30 6.17 19.41
N TYR A 454 8.30 5.31 19.58
CA TYR A 454 8.66 4.79 20.91
C TYR A 454 9.28 5.84 21.82
N SER A 455 10.12 6.72 21.31
CA SER A 455 10.67 7.82 22.09
C SER A 455 9.56 8.74 22.60
N SER A 456 8.64 9.11 21.74
CA SER A 456 7.49 9.94 22.11
C SER A 456 6.53 9.23 23.09
N ILE A 457 6.35 7.90 22.95
CA ILE A 457 5.54 7.10 23.89
C ILE A 457 6.24 7.00 25.24
N ALA A 458 7.54 6.75 25.28
CA ALA A 458 8.31 6.71 26.52
C ALA A 458 8.22 8.05 27.29
N ALA A 459 8.08 9.17 26.58
CA ALA A 459 7.92 10.50 27.17
C ALA A 459 6.51 10.81 27.71
N LEU A 460 5.50 9.97 27.46
CA LEU A 460 4.12 10.22 27.91
C LEU A 460 4.03 10.46 29.42
N SER A 461 4.70 9.62 30.22
CA SER A 461 4.70 9.76 31.68
C SER A 461 5.32 11.07 32.15
N ALA A 462 6.36 11.58 31.47
CA ALA A 462 6.99 12.86 31.81
C ALA A 462 6.05 14.04 31.51
N VAL A 463 5.32 14.00 30.42
CA VAL A 463 4.34 15.02 30.01
C VAL A 463 3.13 15.02 30.97
N GLN A 464 2.64 13.84 31.35
CA GLN A 464 1.58 13.73 32.37
C GLN A 464 2.04 14.21 33.76
N TRP A 465 3.25 13.85 34.13
CA TRP A 465 3.83 14.39 35.39
C TRP A 465 3.91 15.93 35.37
N ARG A 466 4.30 16.53 34.24
CA ARG A 466 4.30 17.99 34.07
C ARG A 466 2.90 18.59 34.20
N HIS A 467 1.87 17.96 33.65
CA HIS A 467 0.48 18.40 33.78
C HIS A 467 0.06 18.55 35.25
N GLU A 468 0.49 17.63 36.12
CA GLU A 468 0.15 17.68 37.56
C GLU A 468 1.12 18.50 38.41
N ASN A 469 2.20 19.01 37.83
CA ASN A 469 3.22 19.75 38.56
C ASN A 469 2.88 21.23 38.71
N ASP A 470 1.85 21.51 39.51
CA ASP A 470 1.36 22.85 39.77
C ASP A 470 1.87 23.43 41.09
N THR A 471 1.99 24.78 41.16
CA THR A 471 2.23 25.51 42.39
C THR A 471 1.06 25.35 43.38
N LEU A 472 1.30 25.60 44.66
CA LEU A 472 0.27 25.49 45.69
C LEU A 472 -0.88 26.48 45.43
N LEU A 473 -0.56 27.66 44.97
CA LEU A 473 -1.55 28.68 44.61
C LEU A 473 -2.53 28.19 43.54
N LYS A 474 -2.02 27.53 42.52
CA LYS A 474 -2.87 26.96 41.45
C LYS A 474 -3.77 25.82 41.98
N ARG A 475 -3.33 25.11 43.02
CA ARG A 475 -4.05 23.97 43.60
C ARG A 475 -5.20 24.41 44.51
N MET A 476 -5.03 25.45 45.26
CA MET A 476 -5.90 25.80 46.39
C MET A 476 -6.51 27.19 46.30
N GLY A 477 -6.13 27.99 45.28
CA GLY A 477 -6.47 29.42 45.26
C GLY A 477 -5.73 30.22 46.34
N ASP A 478 -6.22 31.42 46.61
CA ASP A 478 -5.58 32.30 47.59
C ASP A 478 -6.04 31.97 49.01
N LEU A 479 -5.15 31.39 49.80
CA LEU A 479 -5.42 30.96 51.18
C LEU A 479 -5.45 32.08 52.22
N ARG A 480 -5.00 33.31 51.88
CA ARG A 480 -4.83 34.39 52.81
C ARG A 480 -6.11 34.92 53.44
N ASP A 481 -7.20 34.85 52.68
CA ASP A 481 -8.50 35.34 53.09
C ASP A 481 -9.40 34.23 53.68
N SER A 482 -8.86 33.04 53.97
CA SER A 482 -9.64 31.88 54.46
C SER A 482 -9.52 31.77 55.99
N GLU A 483 -10.61 32.01 56.73
CA GLU A 483 -10.72 31.75 58.15
C GLU A 483 -11.10 30.26 58.40
N GLY A 484 -10.58 29.66 59.48
CA GLY A 484 -10.90 28.27 59.90
C GLY A 484 -9.66 27.41 60.10
N ALA A 485 -9.75 26.48 61.08
CA ALA A 485 -8.61 25.63 61.44
C ALA A 485 -8.41 24.44 60.50
N ILE A 486 -9.50 23.91 59.92
CA ILE A 486 -9.44 22.82 58.99
C ILE A 486 -10.04 23.27 57.65
N GLY A 487 -9.31 23.09 56.58
CA GLY A 487 -9.80 23.34 55.22
C GLY A 487 -9.93 22.07 54.42
N THR A 488 -11.01 21.96 53.66
CA THR A 488 -11.19 20.88 52.65
C THR A 488 -11.46 21.53 51.32
N TRP A 489 -10.80 21.03 50.28
CA TRP A 489 -10.89 21.56 48.95
C TRP A 489 -10.97 20.48 47.88
N ALA A 490 -11.55 20.85 46.76
CA ALA A 490 -11.59 20.03 45.55
C ALA A 490 -11.36 20.92 44.34
N ARG A 491 -10.69 20.37 43.34
CA ARG A 491 -10.57 20.99 42.02
C ARG A 491 -10.68 19.98 40.91
N ILE A 492 -11.11 20.44 39.73
CA ILE A 492 -10.99 19.76 38.46
C ILE A 492 -10.20 20.64 37.50
N TYR A 493 -9.27 20.07 36.77
CA TYR A 493 -8.50 20.78 35.76
C TYR A 493 -8.19 19.90 34.58
N GLY A 494 -8.05 20.52 33.39
CA GLY A 494 -7.70 19.84 32.19
C GLY A 494 -6.67 20.61 31.38
N SER A 495 -5.92 19.91 30.55
CA SER A 495 -4.95 20.49 29.61
C SER A 495 -4.89 19.76 28.29
N GLU A 496 -4.34 20.45 27.29
CA GLU A 496 -3.92 19.88 26.02
C GLU A 496 -2.47 20.30 25.78
N GLN A 497 -1.62 19.30 25.49
CA GLN A 497 -0.19 19.49 25.31
C GLN A 497 0.25 18.83 24.01
N ASP A 498 1.07 19.53 23.22
CA ASP A 498 1.69 19.01 22.00
C ASP A 498 3.20 18.85 22.23
N TYR A 499 3.79 17.73 21.74
CA TYR A 499 5.23 17.50 21.82
C TYR A 499 5.71 16.43 20.85
N GLY A 500 7.04 16.32 20.69
CA GLY A 500 7.73 15.22 20.05
C GLY A 500 7.64 15.17 18.53
N ALA A 501 8.55 14.40 17.95
CA ALA A 501 8.66 14.22 16.49
C ALA A 501 7.42 13.58 15.84
N GLN A 502 6.64 12.82 16.62
CA GLN A 502 5.40 12.17 16.16
C GLN A 502 4.16 13.06 16.28
N SER A 503 4.34 14.36 16.63
CA SER A 503 3.23 15.30 16.81
C SER A 503 2.20 14.79 17.80
N VAL A 504 2.67 14.40 18.99
CA VAL A 504 1.80 13.89 20.05
C VAL A 504 0.93 15.03 20.58
N THR A 505 -0.39 14.82 20.59
CA THR A 505 -1.34 15.70 21.28
C THR A 505 -1.92 14.95 22.47
N ALA A 506 -1.50 15.32 23.68
CA ALA A 506 -1.96 14.74 24.95
C ALA A 506 -3.05 15.58 25.58
N LYS A 507 -4.16 14.96 25.98
CA LYS A 507 -5.28 15.58 26.70
C LYS A 507 -5.41 14.91 28.05
N ASN A 508 -5.41 15.70 29.10
CA ASN A 508 -5.51 15.23 30.47
C ASN A 508 -6.66 15.92 31.21
N THR A 509 -7.39 15.17 32.03
CA THR A 509 -8.40 15.70 32.95
C THR A 509 -8.18 15.12 34.32
N THR A 510 -7.99 15.97 35.31
CA THR A 510 -7.68 15.57 36.69
C THR A 510 -8.73 16.04 37.66
N VAL A 511 -9.11 15.16 38.57
CA VAL A 511 -9.85 15.49 39.80
C VAL A 511 -8.89 15.38 40.97
N GLN A 512 -8.81 16.42 41.77
CA GLN A 512 -7.97 16.45 42.96
C GLN A 512 -8.77 16.92 44.17
N VAL A 513 -8.59 16.24 45.29
CA VAL A 513 -9.21 16.58 46.59
C VAL A 513 -8.15 16.62 47.67
N GLY A 514 -8.32 17.51 48.62
CA GLY A 514 -7.36 17.64 49.71
C GLY A 514 -7.93 18.28 50.94
N THR A 515 -7.16 18.19 52.01
CA THR A 515 -7.47 18.80 53.29
C THR A 515 -6.21 19.36 53.94
N ASP A 516 -6.34 20.44 54.66
CA ASP A 516 -5.26 21.08 55.40
C ASP A 516 -5.69 21.50 56.81
N TYR A 517 -4.71 21.66 57.66
CA TYR A 517 -4.87 22.09 59.04
C TYR A 517 -3.97 23.28 59.31
N ASP A 518 -4.53 24.34 59.88
CA ASP A 518 -3.79 25.52 60.34
C ASP A 518 -3.20 25.26 61.75
N ILE A 519 -1.88 25.14 61.81
CA ILE A 519 -1.17 24.88 63.07
C ILE A 519 -0.81 26.17 63.80
N GLY A 520 -1.23 27.31 63.29
CA GLY A 520 -0.93 28.64 63.83
C GLY A 520 0.34 29.28 63.25
N SER A 521 0.54 30.54 63.54
CA SER A 521 1.66 31.32 63.02
C SER A 521 1.76 31.42 61.51
N GLY A 522 0.61 31.32 60.81
CA GLY A 522 0.53 31.37 59.37
C GLY A 522 0.97 30.09 58.66
N ILE A 523 1.13 28.97 59.40
CA ILE A 523 1.54 27.69 58.82
C ILE A 523 0.34 26.78 58.66
N LYS A 524 0.11 26.31 57.44
CA LYS A 524 -0.88 25.26 57.10
C LYS A 524 -0.16 24.04 56.58
N LEU A 525 -0.58 22.85 57.05
CA LEU A 525 -0.08 21.55 56.59
C LEU A 525 -1.25 20.74 56.03
N GLY A 526 -1.07 20.03 54.93
CA GLY A 526 -2.15 19.28 54.28
C GLY A 526 -1.69 18.11 53.47
N GLY A 527 -2.69 17.36 53.01
CA GLY A 527 -2.53 16.26 52.09
C GLY A 527 -3.60 16.27 50.99
N ALA A 528 -3.29 15.68 49.86
CA ALA A 528 -4.17 15.61 48.72
C ALA A 528 -4.05 14.28 48.01
N PHE A 529 -5.13 13.89 47.32
CA PHE A 529 -5.21 12.79 46.39
C PHE A 529 -5.63 13.33 45.02
N SER A 530 -5.05 12.81 43.94
CA SER A 530 -5.42 13.11 42.54
C SER A 530 -5.64 11.85 41.73
N TYR A 531 -6.58 11.96 40.80
CA TYR A 531 -6.79 11.00 39.73
C TYR A 531 -6.85 11.76 38.41
N THR A 532 -6.03 11.33 37.46
CA THR A 532 -5.97 11.87 36.09
C THR A 532 -6.37 10.80 35.09
N ASP A 533 -7.28 11.15 34.20
CA ASP A 533 -7.64 10.42 32.99
C ASP A 533 -7.02 11.18 31.81
N GLY A 534 -6.23 10.48 31.02
CA GLY A 534 -5.47 11.04 29.90
C GLY A 534 -5.62 10.20 28.64
N SER A 535 -5.57 10.88 27.51
CA SER A 535 -5.49 10.25 26.21
C SER A 535 -4.53 11.03 25.31
N SER A 536 -3.85 10.33 24.41
CA SER A 536 -2.97 10.98 23.45
C SER A 536 -3.19 10.41 22.04
N THR A 537 -3.02 11.27 21.04
CA THR A 537 -3.01 10.88 19.63
C THR A 537 -1.70 11.32 19.00
N PHE A 538 -1.18 10.52 18.10
CA PHE A 538 0.07 10.80 17.36
C PHE A 538 0.05 10.20 15.96
N ASN A 539 1.03 10.54 15.13
CA ASN A 539 1.03 10.14 13.70
C ASN A 539 0.87 8.63 13.45
N MET A 540 1.37 7.79 14.35
CA MET A 540 1.36 6.32 14.21
C MET A 540 0.29 5.63 15.05
N GLY A 541 -0.49 6.35 15.89
CA GLY A 541 -1.47 5.72 16.76
C GLY A 541 -2.01 6.59 17.88
N ASP A 542 -2.32 5.94 18.99
CA ASP A 542 -2.95 6.54 20.17
C ASP A 542 -2.46 5.90 21.49
N SER A 543 -2.74 6.56 22.61
CA SER A 543 -2.56 5.99 23.93
C SER A 543 -3.62 6.47 24.91
N ASP A 544 -3.96 5.60 25.86
CA ASP A 544 -4.73 5.92 27.04
C ASP A 544 -3.84 5.87 28.29
N ALA A 545 -4.12 6.71 29.25
CA ALA A 545 -3.27 6.84 30.41
C ALA A 545 -4.08 7.18 31.67
N ASN A 546 -3.67 6.58 32.79
CA ASN A 546 -4.21 6.89 34.09
C ASN A 546 -3.09 7.29 35.05
N MET A 547 -3.33 8.29 35.89
CA MET A 547 -2.36 8.64 36.93
C MET A 547 -3.06 8.81 38.26
N TYR A 548 -2.48 8.21 39.28
CA TYR A 548 -2.91 8.30 40.67
C TYR A 548 -1.83 9.02 41.49
N GLY A 549 -2.19 10.09 42.22
CA GLY A 549 -1.23 10.88 42.95
C GLY A 549 -1.62 11.07 44.41
N VAL A 550 -0.63 11.03 45.30
CA VAL A 550 -0.74 11.42 46.70
C VAL A 550 0.28 12.51 46.99
N ALA A 551 -0.16 13.61 47.60
CA ALA A 551 0.71 14.75 47.95
C ALA A 551 0.58 15.14 49.43
N LEU A 552 1.74 15.53 50.01
CA LEU A 552 1.81 16.24 51.26
C LEU A 552 2.31 17.64 50.97
N TYR A 553 1.73 18.64 51.60
CA TYR A 553 2.14 20.02 51.36
C TYR A 553 2.13 20.87 52.66
N GLY A 554 2.92 21.90 52.66
CA GLY A 554 2.92 22.91 53.68
C GLY A 554 3.07 24.29 53.08
N THR A 555 2.40 25.27 53.65
CA THR A 555 2.57 26.68 53.32
C THR A 555 2.79 27.52 54.58
N LEU A 556 3.73 28.45 54.52
CA LEU A 556 3.94 29.54 55.48
C LEU A 556 3.48 30.84 54.85
N LEU A 557 2.54 31.52 55.51
CA LEU A 557 2.02 32.84 55.13
C LEU A 557 2.37 33.82 56.25
N ALA A 558 3.44 34.61 56.09
CA ALA A 558 3.89 35.56 57.08
C ALA A 558 3.10 36.91 57.00
N ASP A 559 2.88 37.57 58.07
CA ASP A 559 2.24 38.89 58.14
C ASP A 559 2.94 39.96 57.28
N SER A 560 4.23 39.77 57.00
CA SER A 560 5.03 40.63 56.12
C SER A 560 4.69 40.51 54.64
N GLY A 561 3.83 39.53 54.28
CA GLY A 561 3.52 39.18 52.89
C GLY A 561 4.43 38.11 52.29
N LEU A 562 5.50 37.67 52.97
CA LEU A 562 6.32 36.54 52.54
C LEU A 562 5.50 35.27 52.62
N TYR A 563 5.60 34.42 51.59
CA TYR A 563 5.10 33.06 51.63
C TYR A 563 6.19 32.04 51.22
N VAL A 564 6.08 30.83 51.74
CA VAL A 564 6.91 29.68 51.36
C VAL A 564 6.02 28.46 51.27
N ASP A 565 6.04 27.84 50.11
CA ASP A 565 5.29 26.62 49.79
C ASP A 565 6.23 25.47 49.58
N VAL A 566 5.89 24.29 50.13
CA VAL A 566 6.62 23.05 49.92
C VAL A 566 5.63 21.97 49.61
N ILE A 567 5.86 21.19 48.55
CA ILE A 567 4.99 20.10 48.11
C ILE A 567 5.84 18.86 47.80
N GLY A 568 5.58 17.75 48.48
CA GLY A 568 6.10 16.43 48.12
C GLY A 568 5.00 15.56 47.54
N LYS A 569 5.25 14.89 46.43
CA LYS A 569 4.25 14.09 45.76
C LYS A 569 4.82 12.75 45.31
N TYR A 570 4.02 11.68 45.41
CA TYR A 570 4.20 10.41 44.78
C TYR A 570 3.07 10.18 43.79
N SER A 571 3.39 9.66 42.59
CA SER A 571 2.39 9.31 41.56
C SER A 571 2.72 7.97 40.96
N ARG A 572 1.68 7.21 40.59
CA ARG A 572 1.74 6.05 39.72
C ARG A 572 1.04 6.39 38.41
N LEU A 573 1.73 6.14 37.30
CA LEU A 573 1.30 6.41 35.94
C LEU A 573 1.19 5.09 35.20
N GLU A 574 0.02 4.82 34.63
CA GLU A 574 -0.27 3.62 33.87
C GLU A 574 -0.59 4.05 32.44
N ASN A 575 0.14 3.52 31.46
CA ASN A 575 0.01 3.86 30.05
C ASN A 575 -0.24 2.61 29.22
N GLU A 576 -1.25 2.65 28.35
CA GLU A 576 -1.53 1.70 27.29
C GLU A 576 -1.43 2.40 25.95
N PHE A 577 -0.75 1.82 24.96
CA PHE A 577 -0.55 2.47 23.66
C PHE A 577 -0.67 1.52 22.48
N THR A 578 -1.02 2.11 21.32
CA THR A 578 -0.93 1.47 20.00
C THR A 578 -0.13 2.37 19.07
N SER A 579 0.95 1.87 18.47
CA SER A 579 1.77 2.56 17.48
C SER A 579 2.03 1.67 16.28
N GLY A 580 1.33 1.90 15.18
CA GLY A 580 1.38 1.03 14.00
C GLY A 580 0.96 -0.40 14.34
N THR A 581 1.87 -1.35 14.22
CA THR A 581 1.66 -2.76 14.59
C THR A 581 2.05 -3.08 16.03
N MET A 582 2.67 -2.15 16.74
CA MET A 582 3.11 -2.31 18.11
C MET A 582 2.00 -1.92 19.07
N LYS A 583 1.79 -2.74 20.10
CA LYS A 583 0.94 -2.47 21.24
C LYS A 583 1.70 -2.82 22.50
N GLY A 584 1.50 -2.05 23.53
CA GLY A 584 2.14 -2.30 24.82
C GLY A 584 1.51 -1.51 25.93
N GLU A 585 1.89 -1.86 27.14
CA GLU A 585 1.53 -1.18 28.37
C GLU A 585 2.78 -1.03 29.24
N PHE A 586 2.87 0.03 30.01
CA PHE A 586 3.93 0.25 30.96
C PHE A 586 3.47 1.14 32.11
N ASP A 587 4.12 0.94 33.28
CA ASP A 587 3.78 1.60 34.53
C ASP A 587 5.00 2.32 35.11
N ASN A 588 4.88 3.62 35.31
CA ASN A 588 5.94 4.37 35.96
C ASN A 588 5.54 4.84 37.37
N ASN A 589 6.51 4.95 38.25
CA ASN A 589 6.34 5.62 39.55
C ASN A 589 7.12 6.92 39.53
N ALA A 590 6.53 7.98 40.05
CA ALA A 590 7.15 9.30 40.10
C ALA A 590 7.18 9.84 41.52
N LEU A 591 8.33 10.45 41.87
CA LEU A 591 8.50 11.27 43.08
C LEU A 591 8.78 12.69 42.67
N SER A 592 8.20 13.65 43.33
CA SER A 592 8.53 15.08 43.14
C SER A 592 8.55 15.87 44.43
N LEU A 593 9.40 16.90 44.41
CA LEU A 593 9.51 17.90 45.48
C LEU A 593 9.53 19.28 44.84
N ALA A 594 8.60 20.12 45.22
CA ALA A 594 8.54 21.51 44.77
C ALA A 594 8.66 22.47 45.97
N VAL A 595 9.40 23.52 45.76
CA VAL A 595 9.52 24.65 46.72
C VAL A 595 9.31 25.95 45.95
N GLU A 596 8.39 26.78 46.41
CA GLU A 596 8.18 28.14 45.89
C GLU A 596 8.20 29.15 47.03
N THR A 597 8.81 30.31 46.82
CA THR A 597 8.73 31.44 47.73
C THR A 597 8.44 32.72 46.96
N GLY A 598 7.72 33.62 47.59
CA GLY A 598 7.36 34.87 46.96
C GLY A 598 6.91 35.89 47.99
N TRP A 599 6.57 37.05 47.51
CA TRP A 599 6.20 38.16 48.38
C TRP A 599 4.94 38.85 47.85
N HIS A 600 3.92 38.92 48.68
CA HIS A 600 2.71 39.67 48.39
C HIS A 600 2.84 41.12 48.75
N TYR A 601 2.92 42.01 47.78
CA TYR A 601 2.96 43.45 47.95
C TYR A 601 1.58 44.04 47.60
N ALA A 602 0.88 44.57 48.59
CA ALA A 602 -0.29 45.39 48.35
C ALA A 602 0.19 46.78 47.82
N LEU A 603 -0.20 47.07 46.56
CA LEU A 603 0.14 48.36 45.95
C LEU A 603 -0.75 49.48 46.47
N ASN A 604 -1.98 49.18 46.79
CA ASN A 604 -3.00 50.03 47.41
C ASN A 604 -4.16 49.12 47.90
N GLU A 605 -5.29 49.69 48.28
CA GLU A 605 -6.46 48.94 48.75
C GLU A 605 -7.09 48.06 47.65
N LEU A 606 -6.79 48.32 46.39
CA LEU A 606 -7.42 47.67 45.23
C LEU A 606 -6.51 46.71 44.48
N GLY A 607 -5.19 46.86 44.56
CA GLY A 607 -4.27 46.12 43.70
C GLY A 607 -3.07 45.52 44.47
N PHE A 608 -2.54 44.44 43.90
CA PHE A 608 -1.36 43.76 44.45
C PHE A 608 -0.41 43.30 43.34
N VAL A 609 0.85 43.00 43.74
CA VAL A 609 1.85 42.34 42.92
C VAL A 609 2.60 41.31 43.77
N GLU A 610 2.88 40.13 43.17
CA GLU A 610 3.56 39.03 43.85
C GLU A 610 4.66 38.47 42.94
N PRO A 611 5.91 38.89 43.11
CA PRO A 611 7.04 38.18 42.54
C PRO A 611 7.26 36.87 43.28
N SER A 612 7.61 35.79 42.51
CA SER A 612 7.94 34.50 43.07
C SER A 612 9.13 33.83 42.35
N VAL A 613 9.81 32.97 43.09
CA VAL A 613 10.82 32.07 42.59
C VAL A 613 10.56 30.67 43.13
N GLY A 614 10.69 29.66 42.27
CA GLY A 614 10.44 28.28 42.65
C GLY A 614 11.41 27.31 41.98
N VAL A 615 11.51 26.15 42.56
CA VAL A 615 12.21 24.99 41.98
C VAL A 615 11.39 23.75 42.22
N THR A 616 11.33 22.92 41.19
CA THR A 616 10.69 21.60 41.25
C THR A 616 11.66 20.55 40.73
N TYR A 617 11.93 19.55 41.57
CA TYR A 617 12.63 18.36 41.16
C TYR A 617 11.64 17.18 41.06
N GLY A 618 11.72 16.44 40.00
CA GLY A 618 10.94 15.20 39.77
C GLY A 618 11.82 14.11 39.25
N ARG A 619 11.57 12.90 39.75
CA ARG A 619 12.15 11.66 39.20
C ARG A 619 11.06 10.67 38.90
N ILE A 620 11.03 10.21 37.66
CA ILE A 620 10.14 9.15 37.17
C ILE A 620 11.03 7.92 36.98
N MET A 621 10.72 6.85 37.68
CA MET A 621 11.42 5.57 37.55
C MET A 621 11.00 4.92 36.25
N GLY A 622 11.98 4.53 35.43
CA GLY A 622 11.75 3.82 34.18
C GLY A 622 11.07 2.48 34.41
N ASP A 623 10.36 2.00 33.43
CA ASP A 623 9.77 0.67 33.39
C ASP A 623 10.26 -0.11 32.15
N ASP A 624 10.47 -1.40 32.33
CA ASP A 624 10.86 -2.32 31.25
C ASP A 624 9.63 -3.07 30.78
N PHE A 625 9.30 -2.95 29.51
CA PHE A 625 8.16 -3.67 28.96
C PHE A 625 8.50 -4.37 27.63
N VAL A 626 7.69 -5.37 27.26
CA VAL A 626 7.79 -6.05 25.99
C VAL A 626 6.50 -5.84 25.21
N ALA A 627 6.61 -5.16 24.07
CA ALA A 627 5.48 -4.94 23.19
C ALA A 627 5.01 -6.22 22.48
N HIS A 628 3.79 -6.23 21.95
CA HIS A 628 3.20 -7.39 21.29
C HIS A 628 3.98 -7.92 20.08
N ASN A 629 4.75 -7.07 19.42
CA ASN A 629 5.64 -7.45 18.32
C ASN A 629 6.98 -8.05 18.80
N GLY A 630 7.17 -8.20 20.12
CA GLY A 630 8.37 -8.79 20.73
C GLY A 630 9.54 -7.82 20.91
N VAL A 631 9.37 -6.53 20.67
CA VAL A 631 10.37 -5.50 21.00
C VAL A 631 10.36 -5.29 22.51
N LYS A 632 11.51 -5.45 23.17
CA LYS A 632 11.74 -5.05 24.55
C LYS A 632 12.16 -3.59 24.56
N VAL A 633 11.52 -2.79 25.40
CA VAL A 633 11.89 -1.41 25.67
C VAL A 633 12.31 -1.30 27.13
N GLU A 634 13.52 -0.82 27.35
CA GLU A 634 14.10 -0.51 28.68
C GLU A 634 14.14 1.01 28.79
N GLN A 635 13.32 1.58 29.68
CA GLN A 635 13.27 3.01 29.93
C GLN A 635 14.28 3.37 31.01
N ASP A 636 15.09 4.40 30.77
CA ASP A 636 15.93 4.98 31.83
C ASP A 636 15.07 5.83 32.77
N ASP A 637 15.56 6.02 33.98
CA ASP A 637 14.94 6.99 34.92
C ASP A 637 14.99 8.39 34.33
N TYR A 638 13.84 9.08 34.36
CA TYR A 638 13.75 10.48 33.92
C TYR A 638 13.87 11.41 35.09
N ASP A 639 14.85 12.31 35.05
CA ASP A 639 15.03 13.37 36.00
C ASP A 639 14.69 14.74 35.39
N SER A 640 13.96 15.57 36.13
CA SER A 640 13.57 16.93 35.71
C SER A 640 13.85 17.90 36.88
N LEU A 641 14.52 19.01 36.59
CA LEU A 641 14.77 20.09 37.55
C LEU A 641 14.31 21.41 36.94
N ILE A 642 13.10 21.82 37.29
CA ILE A 642 12.46 23.01 36.73
C ILE A 642 12.68 24.20 37.68
N GLY A 643 13.41 25.19 37.22
CA GLY A 643 13.47 26.51 37.83
C GLY A 643 12.35 27.41 37.33
N ARG A 644 11.73 28.19 38.20
CA ARG A 644 10.63 29.10 37.90
C ARG A 644 10.89 30.49 38.44
N LEU A 645 10.71 31.53 37.61
CA LEU A 645 10.71 32.93 38.00
C LEU A 645 9.42 33.56 37.49
N GLY A 646 8.56 34.00 38.41
CA GLY A 646 7.22 34.46 38.08
C GLY A 646 6.81 35.78 38.75
N VAL A 647 5.77 36.36 38.18
CA VAL A 647 5.07 37.48 38.79
C VAL A 647 3.57 37.33 38.57
N ARG A 648 2.80 37.53 39.62
CA ARG A 648 1.34 37.64 39.59
C ARG A 648 0.94 39.06 40.00
N SER A 649 -0.03 39.67 39.33
CA SER A 649 -0.57 40.99 39.67
C SER A 649 -2.07 41.00 39.43
N GLY A 650 -2.79 41.64 40.30
CA GLY A 650 -4.25 41.62 40.25
C GLY A 650 -4.93 42.74 41.02
N PHE A 651 -6.25 42.68 41.00
CA PHE A 651 -7.12 43.61 41.66
C PHE A 651 -8.13 42.90 42.55
N TYR A 652 -8.37 43.43 43.75
CA TYR A 652 -9.42 42.98 44.65
C TYR A 652 -10.79 43.47 44.20
N PHE A 653 -11.80 42.62 44.31
CA PHE A 653 -13.21 43.05 44.20
C PHE A 653 -13.62 43.90 45.40
N PRO A 654 -14.64 44.78 45.26
CA PRO A 654 -15.18 45.55 46.38
C PRO A 654 -15.50 44.64 47.58
N GLU A 655 -15.26 45.20 48.79
CA GLU A 655 -15.44 44.46 50.05
C GLU A 655 -14.60 43.21 50.20
N LYS A 656 -13.49 43.10 49.45
CA LYS A 656 -12.63 41.92 49.39
C LYS A 656 -13.38 40.62 49.09
N LYS A 657 -14.41 40.69 48.25
CA LYS A 657 -15.16 39.52 47.79
C LYS A 657 -14.41 38.60 46.80
N GLY A 658 -13.12 38.78 46.70
CA GLY A 658 -12.23 38.03 45.87
C GLY A 658 -11.26 38.92 45.10
N ASN A 659 -10.60 38.34 44.08
CA ASN A 659 -9.67 39.06 43.22
C ASN A 659 -9.66 38.48 41.81
N ILE A 660 -9.22 39.28 40.85
CA ILE A 660 -8.84 38.86 39.51
C ILE A 660 -7.37 39.17 39.30
N TYR A 661 -6.65 38.28 38.62
CA TYR A 661 -5.22 38.44 38.42
C TYR A 661 -4.77 37.94 37.04
N ALA A 662 -3.64 38.45 36.61
CA ALA A 662 -2.83 37.87 35.53
C ALA A 662 -1.49 37.44 36.11
N ARG A 663 -0.89 36.41 35.51
CA ARG A 663 0.45 35.92 35.86
C ARG A 663 1.28 35.67 34.63
N VAL A 664 2.59 35.78 34.78
CA VAL A 664 3.58 35.38 33.83
C VAL A 664 4.77 34.78 34.56
N ALA A 665 5.35 33.73 34.03
CA ALA A 665 6.58 33.14 34.57
C ALA A 665 7.46 32.65 33.42
N VAL A 666 8.77 32.70 33.67
CA VAL A 666 9.78 32.01 32.83
C VAL A 666 10.21 30.76 33.60
N LEU A 667 10.21 29.64 32.89
CA LEU A 667 10.61 28.34 33.42
C LEU A 667 11.74 27.77 32.55
N HIS A 668 12.61 27.01 33.20
CA HIS A 668 13.68 26.28 32.55
C HIS A 668 13.85 24.93 33.22
N ASP A 669 13.80 23.84 32.40
CA ASP A 669 14.14 22.50 32.87
C ASP A 669 15.60 22.21 32.54
N PHE A 670 16.40 22.01 33.59
CA PHE A 670 17.84 21.80 33.50
C PHE A 670 18.26 20.36 33.20
N MET A 671 17.31 19.41 33.19
CA MET A 671 17.62 17.98 33.13
C MET A 671 16.75 17.22 32.11
N GLY A 672 15.65 17.58 31.77
CA GLY A 672 14.51 17.01 31.03
C GLY A 672 14.72 16.13 29.81
N ASP A 673 15.71 15.24 29.80
CA ASP A 673 15.95 14.28 28.71
C ASP A 673 15.34 12.91 29.06
N MET A 674 14.53 12.37 28.17
CA MET A 674 14.02 11.00 28.25
C MET A 674 14.85 10.09 27.36
N GLU A 675 15.40 9.03 27.94
CA GLU A 675 16.18 8.03 27.22
C GLU A 675 15.58 6.64 27.43
N ALA A 676 15.67 5.79 26.40
CA ALA A 676 15.25 4.40 26.44
C ALA A 676 16.05 3.57 25.44
N THR A 677 16.06 2.24 25.64
CA THR A 677 16.70 1.31 24.72
C THR A 677 15.67 0.29 24.19
N ALA A 678 15.46 0.28 22.89
CA ALA A 678 14.64 -0.73 22.23
C ALA A 678 15.51 -1.87 21.73
N SER A 679 15.10 -3.12 21.99
CA SER A 679 15.85 -4.31 21.59
C SER A 679 14.94 -5.45 21.16
N LYS A 680 15.42 -6.26 20.19
CA LYS A 680 14.75 -7.47 19.72
C LYS A 680 15.76 -8.47 19.19
N ALA A 681 15.60 -9.75 19.53
CA ALA A 681 16.39 -10.81 18.90
C ALA A 681 15.88 -11.09 17.48
N ASN A 682 16.77 -11.18 16.51
CA ASN A 682 16.43 -11.61 15.17
C ASN A 682 16.19 -13.13 15.10
N ALA A 683 15.85 -13.66 13.93
CA ALA A 683 15.61 -15.09 13.71
C ALA A 683 16.83 -15.99 14.05
N ALA A 684 18.05 -15.46 13.95
CA ALA A 684 19.28 -16.13 14.32
C ALA A 684 19.62 -15.98 15.82
N GLY A 685 18.76 -15.36 16.63
CA GLY A 685 18.97 -15.14 18.06
C GLY A 685 19.94 -13.99 18.39
N VAL A 686 20.36 -13.20 17.40
CA VAL A 686 21.25 -12.06 17.60
C VAL A 686 20.40 -10.85 18.03
N MET A 687 20.75 -10.25 19.18
CA MET A 687 20.06 -9.06 19.71
C MET A 687 20.39 -7.83 18.86
N GLN A 688 19.36 -7.20 18.33
CA GLN A 688 19.41 -5.90 17.70
C GLN A 688 18.98 -4.84 18.71
N THR A 689 19.68 -3.72 18.78
CA THR A 689 19.46 -2.71 19.80
C THR A 689 19.54 -1.31 19.19
N THR A 690 18.65 -0.42 19.61
CA THR A 690 18.65 1.00 19.22
C THR A 690 18.37 1.86 20.44
N HIS A 691 19.15 2.94 20.61
CA HIS A 691 18.93 3.93 21.64
C HIS A 691 17.94 4.98 21.17
N LEU A 692 17.00 5.32 22.03
CA LEU A 692 15.94 6.27 21.82
C LEU A 692 16.15 7.47 22.74
N LYS A 693 15.90 8.67 22.24
CA LYS A 693 15.97 9.89 23.02
C LYS A 693 14.84 10.86 22.62
N GLU A 694 14.19 11.45 23.62
CA GLU A 694 13.26 12.56 23.45
C GLU A 694 13.70 13.71 24.37
N GLU A 695 13.97 14.88 23.80
CA GLU A 695 14.38 16.06 24.53
C GLU A 695 13.12 16.82 24.98
N LEU A 696 12.90 16.89 26.30
CA LEU A 696 11.79 17.61 26.91
C LEU A 696 12.28 18.83 27.72
N GLY A 697 13.58 18.92 27.95
CA GLY A 697 14.22 20.02 28.68
C GLY A 697 14.33 21.26 27.81
N ASP A 698 13.78 22.39 28.27
CA ASP A 698 13.85 23.64 27.51
C ASP A 698 13.50 24.84 28.42
N THR A 699 13.50 26.04 27.81
CA THR A 699 13.05 27.31 28.42
C THR A 699 11.73 27.72 27.81
N TRP A 700 10.73 27.96 28.65
CA TRP A 700 9.43 28.43 28.21
C TRP A 700 8.85 29.53 29.04
N VAL A 701 7.85 30.21 28.51
CA VAL A 701 7.05 31.22 29.21
C VAL A 701 5.66 30.62 29.47
N GLU A 702 5.24 30.66 30.73
CA GLU A 702 3.90 30.37 31.21
C GLU A 702 3.16 31.69 31.44
N TYR A 703 1.94 31.82 30.95
CA TYR A 703 1.10 32.98 31.19
C TYR A 703 -0.35 32.60 31.38
N GLY A 704 -1.05 33.30 32.21
CA GLY A 704 -2.44 32.98 32.53
C GLY A 704 -3.19 34.12 33.23
N ILE A 705 -4.49 33.89 33.34
CA ILE A 705 -5.43 34.74 34.07
C ILE A 705 -6.24 33.89 35.04
N GLY A 706 -6.58 34.43 36.17
CA GLY A 706 -7.45 33.73 37.13
C GLY A 706 -8.26 34.66 37.99
N ALA A 707 -9.20 34.10 38.72
CA ALA A 707 -10.05 34.81 39.65
C ALA A 707 -10.41 33.95 40.85
N ASN A 708 -10.46 34.56 42.02
CA ASN A 708 -10.98 33.96 43.23
C ASN A 708 -12.26 34.71 43.65
N PHE A 709 -13.25 33.98 44.12
CA PHE A 709 -14.53 34.53 44.59
C PHE A 709 -14.82 34.03 46.01
N ASN A 710 -14.81 34.92 46.99
CA ASN A 710 -15.15 34.60 48.36
C ASN A 710 -16.66 34.51 48.52
N LEU A 711 -17.17 33.30 48.69
CA LEU A 711 -18.61 33.04 48.91
C LEU A 711 -19.04 33.32 50.34
N SER A 712 -18.13 33.12 51.27
CA SER A 712 -18.25 33.47 52.70
C SER A 712 -16.86 33.67 53.27
N LYS A 713 -16.75 33.93 54.59
CA LYS A 713 -15.46 33.99 55.27
C LYS A 713 -14.71 32.66 55.31
N THR A 714 -15.44 31.55 55.14
CA THR A 714 -14.88 30.21 55.20
C THR A 714 -14.98 29.42 53.89
N ALA A 715 -15.55 30.01 52.84
CA ALA A 715 -15.75 29.31 51.57
C ALA A 715 -15.41 30.22 50.40
N TYR A 716 -14.63 29.70 49.46
CA TYR A 716 -14.34 30.38 48.19
C TYR A 716 -14.26 29.39 47.02
N THR A 717 -14.39 29.94 45.83
CA THR A 717 -14.17 29.22 44.56
C THR A 717 -13.15 29.99 43.72
N PHE A 718 -12.45 29.28 42.86
CA PHE A 718 -11.46 29.88 41.98
C PHE A 718 -11.51 29.26 40.59
N VAL A 719 -11.10 30.07 39.60
CA VAL A 719 -10.93 29.65 38.21
C VAL A 719 -9.60 30.14 37.68
N ASP A 720 -8.99 29.42 36.81
CA ASP A 720 -7.70 29.76 36.21
C ASP A 720 -7.61 29.25 34.77
N LEU A 721 -7.00 30.04 33.88
CA LEU A 721 -6.72 29.71 32.51
C LEU A 721 -5.26 30.00 32.22
N GLU A 722 -4.57 29.07 31.59
CA GLU A 722 -3.13 29.14 31.38
C GLU A 722 -2.75 28.62 29.99
N LYS A 723 -1.61 29.08 29.48
CA LYS A 723 -0.98 28.66 28.25
C LYS A 723 0.54 28.81 28.38
N THR A 724 1.27 27.97 27.60
CA THR A 724 2.73 28.12 27.49
C THR A 724 3.17 28.51 26.08
N ALA A 725 4.38 29.03 25.96
CA ALA A 725 5.04 29.33 24.70
C ALA A 725 6.56 29.18 24.83
N GLY A 726 7.20 28.66 23.76
CA GLY A 726 8.66 28.58 23.68
C GLY A 726 9.25 27.23 24.10
N SER A 727 8.46 26.19 24.36
CA SER A 727 8.91 24.86 24.76
C SER A 727 8.63 23.80 23.68
N ASP A 728 9.44 22.76 23.64
CA ASP A 728 9.19 21.56 22.89
C ASP A 728 7.93 20.83 23.37
N VAL A 729 7.63 20.93 24.67
CA VAL A 729 6.32 20.54 25.23
C VAL A 729 5.46 21.78 25.32
N LYS A 730 4.58 21.98 24.37
CA LYS A 730 3.70 23.14 24.30
C LYS A 730 2.35 22.86 24.94
N GLU A 731 2.00 23.58 26.02
CA GLU A 731 0.65 23.55 26.58
C GLU A 731 -0.25 24.52 25.80
N ASN A 732 -1.16 23.99 24.99
CA ASN A 732 -2.10 24.79 24.20
C ASN A 732 -3.10 25.52 25.05
N TRP A 733 -3.55 24.87 26.09
CA TRP A 733 -4.43 25.41 27.10
C TRP A 733 -4.41 24.53 28.36
N LYS A 734 -4.58 25.17 29.52
CA LYS A 734 -4.91 24.52 30.78
C LYS A 734 -5.94 25.36 31.51
N TRP A 735 -6.96 24.72 32.04
CA TRP A 735 -8.01 25.34 32.83
C TRP A 735 -8.14 24.64 34.17
N THR A 736 -8.49 25.39 35.17
CA THR A 736 -8.72 24.90 36.55
C THR A 736 -9.97 25.54 37.11
N VAL A 737 -10.79 24.76 37.77
CA VAL A 737 -11.91 25.22 38.60
C VAL A 737 -11.84 24.49 39.93
N GLY A 738 -11.94 25.22 41.02
CA GLY A 738 -11.89 24.62 42.34
C GLY A 738 -12.70 25.39 43.38
N ALA A 739 -12.92 24.72 44.49
CA ALA A 739 -13.60 25.29 45.65
C ALA A 739 -12.96 24.81 46.97
N ARG A 740 -12.99 25.64 47.99
CA ARG A 740 -12.52 25.30 49.30
C ARG A 740 -13.54 25.75 50.37
N ILE A 741 -13.69 24.95 51.41
CA ILE A 741 -14.47 25.24 52.60
C ILE A 741 -13.56 25.02 53.82
N ALA A 742 -13.55 25.94 54.74
CA ALA A 742 -12.84 25.84 56.01
C ALA A 742 -13.84 25.83 57.19
N PHE A 743 -13.48 25.15 58.24
CA PHE A 743 -14.27 24.93 59.44
C PHE A 743 -13.56 25.45 60.69
#